data_57ff2b7fc1225e70b496c0c2739a320c
#
_entry.id   57ff2b7fc1225e70b496c0c2739a320c
#
_cell.length_a   1.000
_cell.length_b   1.000
_cell.length_c   1.000
_cell.angle_alpha   90.00
_cell.angle_beta   90.00
_cell.angle_gamma   90.00
#
_symmetry.space_group_name_H-M   'P 1'
#
loop_
_entity.id
_entity.type
_entity.pdbx_description
1 polymer ?
#
loop_
_entity_poly.entity_id
_entity_poly.type
_entity_poly.pdbx_seq_one_letter_code
_entity_poly.pdbx_strand_id
1 'polypeptide(L)'
;MKNTNFVQSSALPKASKSILKLSTLSLSMLCLTMTHAAETESPTDEKVTKVVKVAVTGSSIKGVAAQSASPITVIRADDLAKQGVTTVEEALTKVSANQAGFSTAQNVGASNTEGSSANLRGLGTDKTLILLNGRRLAYSPFSTSTTNINIIPMAMVDRIEVLRDGASAIYGADAIAGVINFITKKQYEGFNISAGLFQPEQSGGDKQDISIFGGYGDLDEQGFNLMGVIDYRRANDIMAKDRKASRRGGVLPELGIDAGSANGFPANFRDPVTGKLGNPYGNANCNDTPNVVADGGLCFLNTQALIAVVPKTETISALGRGTFKLNDNFNAIGEYVYSRNEVTTSIAPDVYSRSVTIPSTSPYYPGNGITPGVSGLSGEPLELYLRAQAGNRMSNPVNETHRALIALEGEAYGWDINTGLSYARSEATDGFAGGYLNKSKLQAALNNGTINPFGPSENQELWKSFEVKGDTNIGKLTATTFDFNVSRPIFTLPAGDVGFALGGSFSKQDWKANVNSEIVSQVPGSGIDPTKPESKGNRDITAVFTELHVPITKTLEAQLAARYDDYSDFGDTFNPKVAFRWEPLKQLMFRTSYSTGFRAPSLYDINAPQSKTYTGAKYDDPVLCPGGKAISDQYQTECNTQFYRTQGGTKGLQPEESTSITAGFVVEPIKNLVFSADYYNIKIDGLINSIGEAMIFGDPGKYADRFIRGADGRLEYINSALTNMGGVKTQGVDLALNYISPMTTTGRFGFGIDGSYVIKYDRQEEKGGTWEGYAGAYDDPAILRWKHVANLNWSYEDWKMVFEQEFYRGYEDQNATGDEKYDQHRVSDYTLYNISGTYKGFKNLELTGGIKNIFDADPAASNVLDNFQYGYDPRYSDITGRTYFLRGTYKF
;
A
#
# COMPACT_ATOMS: atom_id res chain seq x y z
N MET A 1 -45.10 44.45 15.75
CA MET A 1 -44.73 45.53 16.69
C MET A 1 -43.69 45.02 17.66
N LYS A 2 -42.60 45.81 17.73
CA LYS A 2 -41.50 45.78 18.74
C LYS A 2 -40.49 44.67 18.74
N ASN A 3 -39.34 45.08 18.21
CA ASN A 3 -37.95 44.69 18.41
C ASN A 3 -37.57 44.34 19.86
N THR A 4 -36.67 43.42 20.00
CA THR A 4 -35.46 43.60 20.82
C THR A 4 -34.31 42.73 20.31
N ASN A 5 -33.21 43.38 20.00
CA ASN A 5 -31.90 42.83 19.67
C ASN A 5 -31.26 42.13 20.87
N PHE A 6 -30.60 41.00 20.63
CA PHE A 6 -29.49 40.54 21.48
C PHE A 6 -28.28 40.21 20.58
N VAL A 7 -27.26 41.02 20.72
CA VAL A 7 -25.92 40.79 20.19
C VAL A 7 -25.23 39.80 21.11
N GLN A 8 -24.82 38.67 20.53
CA GLN A 8 -23.84 37.79 21.19
C GLN A 8 -22.58 37.72 20.35
N SER A 9 -21.52 38.19 20.95
CA SER A 9 -20.15 38.16 20.43
C SER A 9 -19.64 36.74 20.34
N SER A 10 -19.28 36.31 19.14
CA SER A 10 -18.54 35.06 18.91
C SER A 10 -17.08 35.26 19.26
N ALA A 11 -16.63 34.62 20.32
CA ALA A 11 -15.21 34.51 20.64
C ALA A 11 -14.50 33.55 19.65
N LEU A 12 -13.48 34.08 18.97
CA LEU A 12 -12.53 33.30 18.18
C LEU A 12 -11.75 32.34 19.08
N PRO A 13 -11.51 31.08 18.65
CA PRO A 13 -10.66 30.18 19.40
C PRO A 13 -9.20 30.65 19.34
N LYS A 14 -8.56 30.67 20.49
CA LYS A 14 -7.15 31.05 20.67
C LYS A 14 -6.26 30.02 19.94
N ALA A 15 -5.65 30.41 18.84
CA ALA A 15 -4.56 29.67 18.23
C ALA A 15 -3.40 29.52 19.23
N SER A 16 -2.87 28.33 19.33
CA SER A 16 -1.84 27.99 20.31
C SER A 16 -0.55 28.78 20.08
N LYS A 17 -0.03 29.37 21.16
CA LYS A 17 1.20 30.18 21.19
C LYS A 17 2.51 29.38 20.92
N SER A 18 2.44 28.11 20.57
CA SER A 18 3.61 27.27 20.34
C SER A 18 4.23 27.41 18.93
N ILE A 19 3.47 27.86 17.94
CA ILE A 19 3.97 28.03 16.56
C ILE A 19 4.85 29.28 16.40
N LEU A 20 4.66 30.28 17.22
CA LEU A 20 5.39 31.55 17.11
C LEU A 20 6.81 31.53 17.72
N LYS A 21 7.15 30.51 18.52
CA LYS A 21 8.50 30.39 19.14
C LYS A 21 9.51 29.63 18.27
N LEU A 22 9.07 28.84 17.29
CA LEU A 22 10.00 28.16 16.36
C LEU A 22 10.37 29.03 15.16
N SER A 23 9.51 29.97 14.76
CA SER A 23 9.77 30.87 13.62
C SER A 23 10.79 31.98 13.92
N THR A 24 10.99 32.37 15.18
CA THR A 24 11.96 33.39 15.56
C THR A 24 13.38 32.87 15.76
N LEU A 25 13.59 31.57 15.99
CA LEU A 25 14.94 31.01 16.09
C LEU A 25 15.54 30.64 14.71
N SER A 26 14.71 30.41 13.70
CA SER A 26 15.17 30.10 12.33
C SER A 26 15.55 31.33 11.52
N LEU A 27 15.05 32.52 11.88
CA LEU A 27 15.34 33.75 11.16
C LEU A 27 16.54 34.51 11.69
N SER A 28 17.00 34.22 12.91
CA SER A 28 18.15 34.92 13.50
C SER A 28 19.51 34.28 13.15
N MET A 29 19.56 33.15 12.51
CA MET A 29 20.80 32.49 12.06
C MET A 29 21.18 32.80 10.60
N LEU A 30 20.33 33.55 9.85
CA LEU A 30 20.54 33.86 8.43
C LEU A 30 21.18 35.23 8.17
N CYS A 31 21.57 36.01 9.20
CA CYS A 31 22.05 37.40 9.03
C CYS A 31 23.53 37.65 9.35
N LEU A 32 24.35 36.61 9.42
CA LEU A 32 25.80 36.84 9.66
C LEU A 32 26.64 35.99 8.67
N THR A 33 26.95 36.55 7.54
CA THR A 33 28.19 36.56 6.75
C THR A 33 27.87 36.88 5.27
N MET A 34 27.80 38.15 4.95
CA MET A 34 28.01 38.65 3.57
C MET A 34 29.29 39.44 3.55
N THR A 35 30.37 38.91 2.99
CA THR A 35 31.42 39.71 2.35
C THR A 35 32.05 38.94 1.20
N HIS A 36 31.79 39.46 0.00
CA HIS A 36 32.53 39.52 -1.25
C HIS A 36 33.53 38.42 -1.67
N ALA A 37 33.23 37.83 -2.85
CA ALA A 37 34.15 37.99 -4.01
C ALA A 37 33.44 37.48 -5.27
N ALA A 38 33.37 38.33 -6.28
CA ALA A 38 32.92 37.96 -7.62
C ALA A 38 34.12 37.47 -8.42
N GLU A 39 34.00 36.31 -9.05
CA GLU A 39 34.79 35.92 -10.21
C GLU A 39 33.88 35.31 -11.26
N THR A 40 33.95 35.93 -12.42
CA THR A 40 33.33 35.51 -13.69
C THR A 40 34.16 34.41 -14.32
N GLU A 41 33.59 33.22 -14.53
CA GLU A 41 34.15 32.24 -15.43
C GLU A 41 33.25 32.00 -16.63
N SER A 42 33.85 32.16 -17.80
CA SER A 42 33.34 31.85 -19.13
C SER A 42 33.20 30.34 -19.35
N PRO A 43 32.33 29.88 -20.26
CA PRO A 43 32.13 28.47 -20.53
C PRO A 43 33.32 27.93 -21.34
N THR A 44 34.04 26.99 -20.81
CA THR A 44 35.08 26.24 -21.52
C THR A 44 34.64 24.78 -21.70
N ASP A 45 34.68 24.37 -22.95
CA ASP A 45 34.90 23.05 -23.53
C ASP A 45 34.17 21.82 -22.89
N GLU A 46 33.22 21.29 -23.67
CA GLU A 46 32.71 19.92 -23.54
C GLU A 46 33.90 18.93 -23.62
N LYS A 47 34.35 18.44 -22.48
CA LYS A 47 35.09 17.17 -22.42
C LYS A 47 34.11 16.10 -22.93
N VAL A 48 34.50 15.42 -24.01
CA VAL A 48 33.86 14.22 -24.53
C VAL A 48 33.84 13.19 -23.41
N THR A 49 32.73 13.16 -22.66
CA THR A 49 32.49 12.17 -21.64
C THR A 49 32.36 10.81 -22.33
N LYS A 50 33.27 9.88 -22.02
CA LYS A 50 33.13 8.46 -22.37
C LYS A 50 31.69 8.06 -22.05
N VAL A 51 30.92 7.64 -23.06
CA VAL A 51 29.55 7.13 -22.89
C VAL A 51 29.66 5.89 -22.00
N VAL A 52 29.30 6.04 -20.74
CA VAL A 52 29.25 4.92 -19.78
C VAL A 52 28.09 4.02 -20.21
N LYS A 53 28.41 2.83 -20.71
CA LYS A 53 27.43 1.81 -21.03
C LYS A 53 26.74 1.36 -19.74
N VAL A 54 25.47 1.66 -19.57
CA VAL A 54 24.66 1.28 -18.41
C VAL A 54 23.72 0.16 -18.80
N ALA A 55 23.54 -0.84 -17.94
CA ALA A 55 22.47 -1.82 -18.11
C ALA A 55 21.13 -1.11 -17.81
N VAL A 56 20.11 -1.37 -18.62
CA VAL A 56 18.75 -0.86 -18.46
C VAL A 56 17.89 -1.97 -17.88
N THR A 57 16.90 -1.65 -17.05
CA THR A 57 15.96 -2.64 -16.49
C THR A 57 15.33 -3.47 -17.63
N GLY A 58 15.33 -4.80 -17.48
CA GLY A 58 14.81 -5.74 -18.51
C GLY A 58 15.88 -6.35 -19.40
N SER A 59 17.18 -6.01 -19.22
CA SER A 59 18.31 -6.71 -19.83
C SER A 59 19.50 -6.81 -18.86
N SER A 60 20.23 -7.90 -18.95
CA SER A 60 21.46 -8.15 -18.21
C SER A 60 22.71 -7.83 -19.03
N ILE A 61 22.56 -7.42 -20.28
CA ILE A 61 23.64 -7.06 -21.20
C ILE A 61 23.87 -5.56 -21.18
N LYS A 62 25.07 -5.10 -20.85
CA LYS A 62 25.42 -3.68 -20.86
C LYS A 62 25.46 -3.12 -22.29
N GLY A 63 24.93 -1.91 -22.46
CA GLY A 63 25.01 -1.17 -23.72
C GLY A 63 23.90 -1.51 -24.73
N VAL A 64 22.94 -2.34 -24.38
CA VAL A 64 21.66 -2.43 -25.10
C VAL A 64 20.95 -1.09 -24.96
N ALA A 65 20.45 -0.54 -26.08
CA ALA A 65 19.92 0.82 -26.15
C ALA A 65 18.83 1.07 -25.08
N ALA A 66 18.75 2.30 -24.58
CA ALA A 66 17.72 2.75 -23.64
C ALA A 66 16.28 2.51 -24.16
N GLN A 67 16.11 2.34 -25.47
CA GLN A 67 14.89 1.87 -26.11
C GLN A 67 15.00 0.35 -26.33
N SER A 68 14.78 -0.42 -25.26
CA SER A 68 14.81 -1.89 -25.35
C SER A 68 13.60 -2.46 -26.10
N ALA A 69 13.66 -3.76 -26.41
CA ALA A 69 12.51 -4.50 -26.96
C ALA A 69 11.29 -4.54 -25.99
N SER A 70 11.48 -4.18 -24.73
CA SER A 70 10.42 -4.09 -23.72
C SER A 70 10.09 -2.63 -23.37
N PRO A 71 8.82 -2.29 -23.09
CA PRO A 71 8.38 -0.93 -22.72
C PRO A 71 8.90 -0.52 -21.34
N ILE A 72 9.75 0.50 -21.27
CA ILE A 72 10.30 1.05 -20.05
C ILE A 72 9.93 2.53 -19.96
N THR A 73 9.35 2.92 -18.82
CA THR A 73 9.16 4.33 -18.45
C THR A 73 10.22 4.74 -17.45
N VAL A 74 10.90 5.86 -17.72
CA VAL A 74 11.92 6.43 -16.82
C VAL A 74 11.39 7.72 -16.22
N ILE A 75 11.33 7.77 -14.90
CA ILE A 75 10.87 8.93 -14.12
C ILE A 75 12.06 9.43 -13.30
N ARG A 76 12.47 10.69 -13.51
CA ARG A 76 13.57 11.29 -12.77
C ARG A 76 13.13 11.79 -11.41
N ALA A 77 13.87 11.46 -10.37
CA ALA A 77 13.56 11.89 -9.01
C ALA A 77 13.56 13.43 -8.85
N ASP A 78 14.48 14.12 -9.55
CA ASP A 78 14.54 15.59 -9.52
C ASP A 78 13.27 16.24 -10.12
N ASP A 79 12.61 15.62 -11.08
CA ASP A 79 11.37 16.16 -11.67
C ASP A 79 10.17 15.95 -10.73
N LEU A 80 10.15 14.82 -10.03
CA LEU A 80 9.16 14.53 -8.98
C LEU A 80 9.30 15.50 -7.79
N ALA A 81 10.53 15.78 -7.36
CA ALA A 81 10.79 16.71 -6.25
C ALA A 81 10.22 18.11 -6.53
N LYS A 82 10.27 18.58 -7.79
CA LYS A 82 9.68 19.87 -8.23
C LYS A 82 8.15 19.89 -8.15
N GLN A 83 7.51 18.74 -8.18
CA GLN A 83 6.06 18.56 -8.02
C GLN A 83 5.64 18.40 -6.55
N GLY A 84 6.58 18.56 -5.62
CA GLY A 84 6.34 18.34 -4.19
C GLY A 84 6.14 16.85 -3.84
N VAL A 85 6.65 15.95 -4.67
CA VAL A 85 6.69 14.51 -4.38
C VAL A 85 7.92 14.23 -3.54
N THR A 86 7.71 13.72 -2.33
CA THR A 86 8.78 13.50 -1.35
C THR A 86 8.96 12.04 -0.97
N THR A 87 8.04 11.17 -1.38
CA THR A 87 8.07 9.76 -1.07
C THR A 87 8.05 8.91 -2.35
N VAL A 88 8.61 7.71 -2.26
CA VAL A 88 8.50 6.71 -3.32
C VAL A 88 7.03 6.33 -3.56
N GLU A 89 6.24 6.27 -2.51
CA GLU A 89 4.80 6.03 -2.57
C GLU A 89 4.09 7.08 -3.44
N GLU A 90 4.30 8.38 -3.17
CA GLU A 90 3.74 9.46 -3.99
C GLU A 90 4.28 9.42 -5.44
N ALA A 91 5.53 8.99 -5.64
CA ALA A 91 6.10 8.82 -6.98
C ALA A 91 5.34 7.76 -7.80
N LEU A 92 4.92 6.67 -7.18
CA LEU A 92 4.19 5.59 -7.86
C LEU A 92 2.73 5.92 -8.16
N THR A 93 2.13 6.93 -7.52
CA THR A 93 0.81 7.43 -7.95
C THR A 93 0.87 8.04 -9.35
N LYS A 94 2.04 8.56 -9.75
CA LYS A 94 2.28 9.16 -11.08
C LYS A 94 2.48 8.14 -12.19
N VAL A 95 2.53 6.85 -11.87
CA VAL A 95 2.58 5.75 -12.85
C VAL A 95 1.15 5.34 -13.19
N SER A 96 0.71 5.59 -14.44
CA SER A 96 -0.67 5.31 -14.86
C SER A 96 -1.04 3.83 -14.79
N ALA A 97 -0.07 2.94 -15.04
CA ALA A 97 -0.24 1.50 -14.94
C ALA A 97 -0.36 0.99 -13.50
N ASN A 98 -0.01 1.80 -12.48
CA ASN A 98 -0.22 1.48 -11.07
C ASN A 98 -1.70 1.72 -10.73
N GLN A 99 -2.49 0.65 -10.64
CA GLN A 99 -3.94 0.70 -10.49
C GLN A 99 -4.36 1.06 -9.05
N ALA A 100 -3.69 0.58 -8.02
CA ALA A 100 -3.90 1.06 -6.66
C ALA A 100 -3.14 2.40 -6.50
N GLY A 101 -3.84 3.51 -6.72
CA GLY A 101 -3.22 4.84 -6.75
C GLY A 101 -2.77 5.33 -5.38
N PHE A 102 -3.48 4.96 -4.31
CA PHE A 102 -3.18 5.35 -2.94
C PHE A 102 -2.70 4.14 -2.15
N SER A 103 -1.70 4.36 -1.37
CA SER A 103 -1.03 3.31 -0.62
C SER A 103 -1.84 2.83 0.57
N THR A 104 -1.35 1.77 1.13
CA THR A 104 -1.78 1.22 2.41
C THR A 104 -1.73 2.22 3.57
N ALA A 105 -0.94 3.32 3.48
CA ALA A 105 -0.92 4.38 4.49
C ALA A 105 -2.26 5.13 4.63
N GLN A 106 -3.12 5.10 3.61
CA GLN A 106 -4.47 5.66 3.69
C GLN A 106 -5.53 4.61 4.06
N ASN A 107 -5.14 3.39 4.29
CA ASN A 107 -6.02 2.29 4.61
C ASN A 107 -6.08 2.09 6.13
N VAL A 108 -7.28 2.17 6.72
CA VAL A 108 -7.51 2.11 8.17
C VAL A 108 -7.57 0.66 8.68
N GLY A 109 -7.19 -0.32 7.91
CA GLY A 109 -7.19 -1.70 8.36
C GLY A 109 -6.56 -1.86 9.76
N ALA A 110 -6.99 -2.83 10.50
CA ALA A 110 -6.61 -3.04 11.90
C ALA A 110 -5.09 -3.23 12.12
N SER A 111 -4.34 -3.52 11.07
CA SER A 111 -2.88 -3.60 11.10
C SER A 111 -2.30 -3.25 9.73
N ASN A 112 -1.55 -2.17 9.64
CA ASN A 112 -0.79 -1.81 8.45
C ASN A 112 0.67 -2.21 8.61
N THR A 113 0.91 -3.50 8.82
CA THR A 113 2.26 -4.05 9.02
C THR A 113 3.03 -4.26 7.72
N GLU A 114 2.35 -4.15 6.56
CA GLU A 114 2.98 -4.39 5.26
C GLU A 114 3.65 -3.14 4.67
N GLY A 115 3.24 -1.95 5.11
CA GLY A 115 3.70 -0.69 4.53
C GLY A 115 3.06 -0.41 3.17
N SER A 116 3.72 0.39 2.33
CA SER A 116 3.23 0.77 1.01
C SER A 116 3.86 -0.08 -0.08
N SER A 117 3.10 -0.47 -1.09
CA SER A 117 3.54 -1.33 -2.20
C SER A 117 2.98 -0.86 -3.55
N ALA A 118 3.50 -1.39 -4.65
CA ALA A 118 3.04 -1.10 -6.00
C ALA A 118 2.14 -2.22 -6.53
N ASN A 119 1.15 -1.87 -7.37
CA ASN A 119 0.24 -2.82 -8.01
C ASN A 119 0.08 -2.46 -9.49
N LEU A 120 1.01 -2.91 -10.32
CA LEU A 120 0.94 -2.67 -11.76
C LEU A 120 -0.24 -3.45 -12.38
N ARG A 121 -1.04 -2.73 -13.17
CA ARG A 121 -2.17 -3.29 -13.95
C ARG A 121 -3.28 -3.96 -13.11
N GLY A 122 -3.30 -3.71 -11.79
CA GLY A 122 -4.29 -4.30 -10.89
C GLY A 122 -4.13 -5.80 -10.63
N LEU A 123 -2.98 -6.38 -10.95
CA LEU A 123 -2.76 -7.83 -10.84
C LEU A 123 -2.40 -8.32 -9.43
N GLY A 124 -2.14 -7.39 -8.51
CA GLY A 124 -1.72 -7.67 -7.14
C GLY A 124 -0.34 -7.10 -6.83
N THR A 125 -0.13 -6.74 -5.57
CA THR A 125 1.13 -6.17 -5.08
C THR A 125 2.26 -7.20 -5.05
N ASP A 126 1.92 -8.45 -4.96
CA ASP A 126 2.76 -9.64 -4.97
C ASP A 126 3.21 -10.08 -6.38
N LYS A 127 2.73 -9.40 -7.43
CA LYS A 127 3.04 -9.66 -8.84
C LYS A 127 3.80 -8.51 -9.51
N THR A 128 4.18 -7.50 -8.71
CA THR A 128 4.99 -6.35 -9.12
C THR A 128 6.34 -6.39 -8.40
N LEU A 129 7.40 -6.70 -9.12
CA LEU A 129 8.73 -6.82 -8.51
C LEU A 129 9.36 -5.45 -8.26
N ILE A 130 9.83 -5.23 -7.02
CA ILE A 130 10.53 -4.02 -6.61
C ILE A 130 12.03 -4.31 -6.47
N LEU A 131 12.85 -3.48 -7.11
CA LEU A 131 14.31 -3.58 -7.07
C LEU A 131 14.95 -2.26 -6.61
N LEU A 132 16.09 -2.36 -5.96
CA LEU A 132 17.03 -1.27 -5.71
C LEU A 132 18.36 -1.59 -6.40
N ASN A 133 18.76 -0.76 -7.36
CA ASN A 133 19.96 -0.97 -8.18
C ASN A 133 20.01 -2.38 -8.83
N GLY A 134 18.85 -2.88 -9.29
CA GLY A 134 18.74 -4.19 -9.95
C GLY A 134 18.66 -5.38 -9.00
N ARG A 135 18.69 -5.20 -7.67
CA ARG A 135 18.64 -6.26 -6.67
C ARG A 135 17.38 -6.17 -5.82
N ARG A 136 16.87 -7.33 -5.39
CA ARG A 136 15.67 -7.43 -4.55
C ARG A 136 15.88 -6.77 -3.19
N LEU A 137 14.79 -6.22 -2.66
CA LEU A 137 14.67 -5.75 -1.29
C LEU A 137 14.06 -6.82 -0.38
N ALA A 138 14.10 -6.59 0.94
CA ALA A 138 13.41 -7.47 1.88
C ALA A 138 11.90 -7.35 1.72
N TYR A 139 11.21 -8.49 1.79
CA TYR A 139 9.75 -8.53 1.85
C TYR A 139 9.23 -8.23 3.25
N SER A 140 7.97 -7.84 3.36
CA SER A 140 7.25 -7.76 4.63
C SER A 140 7.11 -9.15 5.24
N PRO A 141 7.35 -9.33 6.56
CA PRO A 141 7.25 -10.65 7.19
C PRO A 141 5.81 -11.16 7.32
N PHE A 142 4.79 -10.32 7.18
CA PHE A 142 3.39 -10.74 7.24
C PHE A 142 2.74 -11.01 5.88
N SER A 143 3.44 -10.75 4.78
CA SER A 143 3.05 -11.21 3.44
C SER A 143 4.11 -12.10 2.82
N THR A 144 5.38 -11.82 3.10
CA THR A 144 6.59 -12.46 2.53
C THR A 144 6.64 -12.49 0.99
N SER A 145 5.80 -11.67 0.35
CA SER A 145 5.74 -11.48 -1.12
C SER A 145 5.69 -10.02 -1.54
N THR A 146 5.39 -9.10 -0.61
CA THR A 146 5.34 -7.65 -0.87
C THR A 146 6.52 -6.92 -0.24
N THR A 147 6.98 -5.86 -0.90
CA THR A 147 8.06 -5.00 -0.40
C THR A 147 7.50 -3.66 0.02
N ASN A 148 7.84 -3.20 1.22
CA ASN A 148 7.56 -1.84 1.63
C ASN A 148 8.46 -0.87 0.87
N ILE A 149 7.90 -0.10 -0.05
CA ILE A 149 8.66 0.85 -0.88
C ILE A 149 9.14 2.08 -0.11
N ASN A 150 8.55 2.38 1.06
CA ASN A 150 8.94 3.53 1.89
C ASN A 150 10.31 3.36 2.57
N ILE A 151 10.95 2.19 2.44
CA ILE A 151 12.33 1.97 2.88
C ILE A 151 13.36 2.71 2.03
N ILE A 152 12.98 3.21 0.84
CA ILE A 152 13.88 3.87 -0.11
C ILE A 152 13.81 5.39 0.10
N PRO A 153 14.90 6.05 0.57
CA PRO A 153 14.93 7.51 0.70
C PRO A 153 15.02 8.17 -0.68
N MET A 154 13.98 8.99 -1.02
CA MET A 154 13.86 9.63 -2.34
C MET A 154 15.07 10.51 -2.72
N ALA A 155 15.73 11.15 -1.75
CA ALA A 155 16.87 12.02 -2.00
C ALA A 155 18.09 11.29 -2.60
N MET A 156 18.20 9.97 -2.36
CA MET A 156 19.27 9.14 -2.94
C MET A 156 18.92 8.61 -4.34
N VAL A 157 17.63 8.60 -4.71
CA VAL A 157 17.17 8.11 -6.01
C VAL A 157 17.57 9.08 -7.12
N ASP A 158 18.16 8.58 -8.18
CA ASP A 158 18.42 9.30 -9.43
C ASP A 158 17.18 9.22 -10.34
N ARG A 159 16.66 8.00 -10.53
CA ARG A 159 15.50 7.72 -11.37
C ARG A 159 14.79 6.44 -10.95
N ILE A 160 13.55 6.33 -11.36
CA ILE A 160 12.71 5.15 -11.23
C ILE A 160 12.50 4.59 -12.65
N GLU A 161 12.86 3.34 -12.87
CA GLU A 161 12.63 2.63 -14.12
C GLU A 161 11.46 1.66 -13.94
N VAL A 162 10.38 1.86 -14.70
CA VAL A 162 9.18 1.02 -14.68
C VAL A 162 9.11 0.21 -15.95
N LEU A 163 9.42 -1.07 -15.84
CA LEU A 163 9.31 -2.05 -16.93
C LEU A 163 7.90 -2.62 -16.95
N ARG A 164 7.15 -2.33 -18.00
CA ARG A 164 5.75 -2.76 -18.19
C ARG A 164 5.65 -4.01 -19.05
N ASP A 165 6.39 -5.05 -18.70
CA ASP A 165 6.47 -6.33 -19.43
C ASP A 165 6.77 -7.46 -18.47
N GLY A 166 6.39 -8.70 -18.84
CA GLY A 166 6.79 -9.88 -18.08
C GLY A 166 8.32 -10.02 -18.08
N ALA A 167 8.91 -10.18 -16.89
CA ALA A 167 10.35 -10.17 -16.72
C ALA A 167 10.89 -11.33 -15.87
N SER A 168 10.10 -12.35 -15.62
CA SER A 168 10.51 -13.53 -14.84
C SER A 168 11.68 -14.30 -15.47
N ALA A 169 11.84 -14.24 -16.79
CA ALA A 169 12.99 -14.82 -17.48
C ALA A 169 14.35 -14.17 -17.12
N ILE A 170 14.35 -13.01 -16.47
CA ILE A 170 15.57 -12.31 -16.01
C ILE A 170 15.59 -12.25 -14.49
N TYR A 171 14.49 -11.81 -13.85
CA TYR A 171 14.44 -11.51 -12.42
C TYR A 171 13.82 -12.60 -11.56
N GLY A 172 13.22 -13.67 -12.16
CA GLY A 172 12.55 -14.76 -11.43
C GLY A 172 11.14 -14.40 -10.96
N ALA A 173 10.72 -14.97 -9.84
CA ALA A 173 9.37 -14.83 -9.29
C ALA A 173 8.91 -13.36 -9.16
N ASP A 174 7.59 -13.14 -9.13
CA ASP A 174 6.92 -11.88 -8.84
C ASP A 174 7.03 -10.81 -9.94
N ALA A 175 7.81 -11.05 -11.02
CA ALA A 175 7.96 -10.14 -12.15
C ALA A 175 6.91 -10.41 -13.25
N ILE A 176 5.64 -10.60 -12.87
CA ILE A 176 4.52 -10.92 -13.78
C ILE A 176 3.93 -9.64 -14.40
N ALA A 177 3.50 -8.71 -13.55
CA ALA A 177 2.87 -7.45 -13.97
C ALA A 177 3.89 -6.45 -14.51
N GLY A 178 5.13 -6.57 -14.03
CA GLY A 178 6.26 -5.73 -14.39
C GLY A 178 7.28 -5.61 -13.25
N VAL A 179 8.25 -4.72 -13.47
CA VAL A 179 9.34 -4.45 -12.53
C VAL A 179 9.48 -2.95 -12.31
N ILE A 180 9.61 -2.53 -11.06
CA ILE A 180 9.95 -1.16 -10.69
C ILE A 180 11.34 -1.17 -10.06
N ASN A 181 12.30 -0.55 -10.72
CA ASN A 181 13.68 -0.51 -10.29
C ASN A 181 14.08 0.91 -9.90
N PHE A 182 14.41 1.10 -8.64
CA PHE A 182 14.92 2.36 -8.10
C PHE A 182 16.44 2.39 -8.29
N ILE A 183 16.89 3.33 -9.11
CA ILE A 183 18.31 3.53 -9.39
C ILE A 183 18.80 4.70 -8.53
N THR A 184 19.79 4.46 -7.69
CA THR A 184 20.41 5.49 -6.88
C THR A 184 21.44 6.30 -7.68
N LYS A 185 21.76 7.51 -7.20
CA LYS A 185 22.91 8.27 -7.68
C LYS A 185 24.16 7.39 -7.61
N LYS A 186 25.04 7.47 -8.61
CA LYS A 186 26.27 6.65 -8.66
C LYS A 186 27.39 7.25 -7.84
N GLN A 187 27.52 8.58 -7.87
CA GLN A 187 28.43 9.37 -7.06
C GLN A 187 27.81 10.73 -6.75
N TYR A 188 28.24 11.31 -5.67
CA TYR A 188 27.82 12.65 -5.26
C TYR A 188 28.95 13.31 -4.46
N GLU A 189 29.20 14.59 -4.72
CA GLU A 189 30.07 15.45 -3.94
C GLU A 189 29.29 16.64 -3.42
N GLY A 190 29.52 16.98 -2.17
CA GLY A 190 28.87 18.08 -1.49
C GLY A 190 27.91 17.61 -0.41
N PHE A 191 27.22 18.55 0.17
CA PHE A 191 26.29 18.31 1.28
C PHE A 191 25.05 19.18 1.09
N ASN A 192 23.87 18.61 1.29
CA ASN A 192 22.63 19.37 1.25
C ASN A 192 21.68 18.98 2.39
N ILE A 193 20.88 19.93 2.80
CA ILE A 193 19.76 19.75 3.73
C ILE A 193 18.50 20.23 3.03
N SER A 194 17.49 19.39 3.04
CA SER A 194 16.16 19.70 2.53
C SER A 194 15.15 19.62 3.66
N ALA A 195 14.22 20.56 3.73
CA ALA A 195 13.08 20.50 4.65
C ALA A 195 11.80 20.88 3.92
N GLY A 196 10.72 20.14 4.20
CA GLY A 196 9.41 20.31 3.60
C GLY A 196 8.31 20.40 4.64
N LEU A 197 7.31 21.26 4.34
CA LEU A 197 6.08 21.41 5.12
C LEU A 197 4.89 21.29 4.16
N PHE A 198 3.90 20.51 4.54
CA PHE A 198 2.67 20.29 3.78
C PHE A 198 1.50 20.54 4.72
N GLN A 199 0.67 21.49 4.38
CA GLN A 199 -0.43 21.94 5.21
C GLN A 199 -1.75 21.84 4.45
N PRO A 200 -2.60 20.83 4.74
CA PRO A 200 -3.96 20.80 4.25
C PRO A 200 -4.75 22.01 4.74
N GLU A 201 -5.72 22.44 3.96
CA GLU A 201 -6.63 23.53 4.32
C GLU A 201 -7.56 23.12 5.47
N GLN A 202 -7.96 21.85 5.50
CA GLN A 202 -8.76 21.26 6.56
C GLN A 202 -7.87 20.65 7.66
N SER A 203 -8.42 20.43 8.85
CA SER A 203 -7.70 19.90 10.01
C SER A 203 -7.16 18.49 9.77
N GLY A 204 -5.95 18.21 10.28
CA GLY A 204 -5.26 16.92 10.17
C GLY A 204 -4.60 16.67 8.81
N GLY A 205 -3.71 15.68 8.75
CA GLY A 205 -2.99 15.29 7.55
C GLY A 205 -1.80 16.19 7.19
N ASP A 206 -1.41 17.12 8.06
CA ASP A 206 -0.20 17.90 7.88
C ASP A 206 1.04 17.00 7.90
N LYS A 207 1.99 17.28 6.99
CA LYS A 207 3.21 16.48 6.84
C LYS A 207 4.45 17.37 6.97
N GLN A 208 5.50 16.79 7.52
CA GLN A 208 6.81 17.41 7.66
C GLN A 208 7.88 16.40 7.26
N ASP A 209 8.86 16.85 6.51
CA ASP A 209 10.02 16.04 6.16
C ASP A 209 11.31 16.84 6.29
N ILE A 210 12.37 16.14 6.65
CA ILE A 210 13.73 16.63 6.62
C ILE A 210 14.64 15.55 6.05
N SER A 211 15.52 15.94 5.11
CA SER A 211 16.50 15.07 4.49
C SER A 211 17.87 15.68 4.55
N ILE A 212 18.84 14.90 4.99
CA ILE A 212 20.26 15.25 5.00
C ILE A 212 20.97 14.31 4.05
N PHE A 213 21.55 14.86 2.97
CA PHE A 213 22.25 14.08 1.96
C PHE A 213 23.63 14.64 1.73
N GLY A 214 24.64 13.79 1.76
CA GLY A 214 26.02 14.18 1.52
C GLY A 214 26.83 13.13 0.81
N GLY A 215 27.89 13.56 0.17
CA GLY A 215 28.87 12.71 -0.47
C GLY A 215 30.25 13.35 -0.52
N TYR A 216 31.25 12.50 -0.57
CA TYR A 216 32.67 12.88 -0.60
C TYR A 216 33.49 11.91 -1.46
N GLY A 217 34.41 12.48 -2.22
CA GLY A 217 35.35 11.75 -3.08
C GLY A 217 34.83 11.62 -4.52
N ASP A 218 35.79 11.65 -5.44
CA ASP A 218 35.60 11.42 -6.89
C ASP A 218 36.19 10.06 -7.27
N LEU A 219 35.38 9.23 -7.96
CA LEU A 219 35.79 7.88 -8.33
C LEU A 219 36.90 7.86 -9.37
N ASP A 220 36.97 8.86 -10.28
CA ASP A 220 37.96 8.94 -11.33
C ASP A 220 39.27 9.59 -10.81
N GLU A 221 39.18 10.60 -9.96
CA GLU A 221 40.34 11.36 -9.46
C GLU A 221 40.94 10.75 -8.17
N GLN A 222 40.10 10.34 -7.22
CA GLN A 222 40.52 9.88 -5.89
C GLN A 222 40.37 8.35 -5.71
N GLY A 223 39.67 7.69 -6.65
CA GLY A 223 39.45 6.24 -6.62
C GLY A 223 38.38 5.78 -5.66
N PHE A 224 37.60 6.69 -5.05
CA PHE A 224 36.45 6.34 -4.21
C PHE A 224 35.39 7.41 -4.21
N ASN A 225 34.16 7.03 -3.89
CA ASN A 225 33.07 7.94 -3.53
C ASN A 225 32.27 7.33 -2.37
N LEU A 226 32.03 8.12 -1.36
CA LEU A 226 31.17 7.80 -0.22
C LEU A 226 29.99 8.73 -0.22
N MET A 227 28.77 8.22 -0.17
CA MET A 227 27.57 9.03 -0.08
C MET A 227 26.55 8.42 0.86
N GLY A 228 25.73 9.28 1.45
CA GLY A 228 24.70 8.84 2.38
C GLY A 228 23.58 9.83 2.57
N VAL A 229 22.42 9.33 2.92
CA VAL A 229 21.22 10.10 3.20
C VAL A 229 20.59 9.61 4.50
N ILE A 230 20.02 10.54 5.25
CA ILE A 230 19.08 10.29 6.34
C ILE A 230 17.84 11.13 6.08
N ASP A 231 16.71 10.46 6.03
CA ASP A 231 15.38 11.05 5.86
C ASP A 231 14.56 10.82 7.13
N TYR A 232 13.92 11.86 7.63
CA TYR A 232 12.88 11.79 8.65
C TYR A 232 11.60 12.39 8.12
N ARG A 233 10.49 11.69 8.28
CA ARG A 233 9.16 12.13 7.85
C ARG A 233 8.14 11.85 8.93
N ARG A 234 7.20 12.80 9.09
CA ARG A 234 6.05 12.65 9.96
C ARG A 234 4.81 13.17 9.25
N ALA A 235 3.72 12.41 9.31
CA ALA A 235 2.40 12.85 8.89
C ALA A 235 1.42 12.64 10.05
N ASN A 236 0.59 13.63 10.32
CA ASN A 236 -0.48 13.52 11.30
C ASN A 236 -1.71 12.85 10.68
N ASP A 237 -2.54 12.28 11.55
CA ASP A 237 -3.77 11.59 11.16
C ASP A 237 -4.84 12.54 10.62
N ILE A 238 -5.79 11.97 9.87
CA ILE A 238 -7.04 12.63 9.47
C ILE A 238 -8.19 11.86 10.08
N MET A 239 -8.97 12.53 10.93
CA MET A 239 -10.17 11.93 11.51
C MET A 239 -11.34 12.00 10.51
N ALA A 240 -12.17 10.96 10.47
CA ALA A 240 -13.34 10.90 9.58
C ALA A 240 -14.27 12.10 9.74
N LYS A 241 -14.47 12.60 10.98
CA LYS A 241 -15.29 13.77 11.30
C LYS A 241 -14.80 15.07 10.65
N ASP A 242 -13.51 15.15 10.29
CA ASP A 242 -12.86 16.36 9.80
C ASP A 242 -12.90 16.47 8.26
N ARG A 243 -13.54 15.49 7.57
CA ARG A 243 -13.69 15.48 6.11
C ARG A 243 -15.13 15.28 5.70
N LYS A 244 -15.58 16.02 4.69
CA LYS A 244 -16.95 15.97 4.19
C LYS A 244 -17.32 14.57 3.67
N ALA A 245 -16.41 13.92 2.95
CA ALA A 245 -16.64 12.60 2.35
C ALA A 245 -16.80 11.48 3.38
N SER A 246 -16.18 11.60 4.58
CA SER A 246 -16.16 10.54 5.60
C SER A 246 -16.94 10.85 6.88
N ARG A 247 -17.23 12.13 7.17
CA ARG A 247 -17.87 12.52 8.46
C ARG A 247 -19.24 11.92 8.72
N ARG A 248 -20.00 11.60 7.67
CA ARG A 248 -21.29 10.92 7.78
C ARG A 248 -21.12 9.41 7.98
N GLY A 249 -19.94 8.92 7.64
CA GLY A 249 -19.46 7.58 7.92
C GLY A 249 -20.43 6.49 7.55
N GLY A 250 -20.83 5.70 8.54
CA GLY A 250 -21.67 4.53 8.33
C GLY A 250 -23.15 4.80 8.06
N VAL A 251 -23.61 6.05 7.89
CA VAL A 251 -25.02 6.37 7.62
C VAL A 251 -25.14 7.23 6.37
N LEU A 252 -25.23 6.56 5.22
CA LEU A 252 -25.33 7.14 3.88
C LEU A 252 -26.53 6.54 3.14
N PRO A 253 -27.76 6.96 3.48
CA PRO A 253 -28.98 6.37 2.90
C PRO A 253 -29.04 6.48 1.38
N GLU A 254 -28.41 7.53 0.82
CA GLU A 254 -28.31 7.71 -0.64
C GLU A 254 -27.45 6.65 -1.34
N LEU A 255 -26.58 5.97 -0.60
CA LEU A 255 -25.75 4.86 -1.11
C LEU A 255 -26.21 3.49 -0.58
N GLY A 256 -27.32 3.44 0.16
CA GLY A 256 -27.81 2.22 0.79
C GLY A 256 -26.97 1.75 1.98
N ILE A 257 -26.12 2.62 2.51
CA ILE A 257 -25.24 2.28 3.65
C ILE A 257 -25.91 2.70 4.95
N ASP A 258 -26.20 1.72 5.81
CA ASP A 258 -26.49 1.90 7.23
C ASP A 258 -25.62 0.95 8.05
N ALA A 259 -24.43 1.42 8.40
CA ALA A 259 -23.46 0.67 9.20
C ALA A 259 -23.52 1.06 10.68
N GLY A 260 -24.65 1.55 11.16
CA GLY A 260 -24.89 1.79 12.58
C GLY A 260 -24.68 0.50 13.39
N SER A 261 -23.83 0.58 14.42
CA SER A 261 -23.54 -0.57 15.29
C SER A 261 -24.49 -0.62 16.47
N ALA A 262 -25.24 -1.71 16.62
CA ALA A 262 -26.04 -1.97 17.82
C ALA A 262 -25.17 -2.15 19.09
N ASN A 263 -23.85 -2.43 18.90
CA ASN A 263 -22.89 -2.31 20.00
C ASN A 263 -22.58 -0.83 20.21
N GLY A 264 -23.11 -0.25 21.23
CA GLY A 264 -23.02 1.17 21.50
C GLY A 264 -22.66 1.49 22.97
N PHE A 265 -22.69 2.75 23.27
CA PHE A 265 -22.77 3.29 24.61
C PHE A 265 -23.68 4.51 24.53
N PRO A 266 -24.81 4.50 25.25
CA PRO A 266 -25.33 3.47 26.19
C PRO A 266 -25.53 2.10 25.54
N ALA A 267 -25.26 1.02 26.30
CA ALA A 267 -25.34 -0.35 25.79
C ALA A 267 -26.80 -0.77 25.49
N ASN A 268 -26.95 -1.61 24.48
CA ASN A 268 -28.18 -2.40 24.36
C ASN A 268 -28.02 -3.73 25.09
N PHE A 269 -29.12 -4.39 25.41
CA PHE A 269 -29.13 -5.71 26.03
C PHE A 269 -29.95 -6.72 25.21
N ARG A 270 -29.67 -7.98 25.44
CA ARG A 270 -30.50 -9.13 25.05
C ARG A 270 -30.77 -10.01 26.27
N ASP A 271 -32.02 -10.35 26.51
CA ASP A 271 -32.40 -11.41 27.45
C ASP A 271 -32.19 -12.76 26.74
N PRO A 272 -31.30 -13.63 27.22
CA PRO A 272 -30.99 -14.90 26.53
C PRO A 272 -32.15 -15.89 26.57
N VAL A 273 -33.10 -15.78 27.50
CA VAL A 273 -34.24 -16.68 27.68
C VAL A 273 -35.43 -16.23 26.84
N THR A 274 -35.80 -14.96 26.94
CA THR A 274 -36.98 -14.44 26.22
C THR A 274 -36.66 -13.95 24.81
N GLY A 275 -35.37 -13.79 24.47
CA GLY A 275 -34.89 -13.19 23.23
C GLY A 275 -35.09 -11.68 23.13
N LYS A 276 -35.65 -11.05 24.18
CA LYS A 276 -35.96 -9.63 24.16
C LYS A 276 -34.72 -8.76 24.02
N LEU A 277 -34.74 -7.89 23.02
CA LEU A 277 -33.74 -6.84 22.78
C LEU A 277 -34.25 -5.49 23.28
N GLY A 278 -33.39 -4.62 23.75
CA GLY A 278 -33.75 -3.27 24.15
C GLY A 278 -32.61 -2.45 24.72
N ASN A 279 -32.91 -1.18 24.98
CA ASN A 279 -32.15 -0.30 25.82
C ASN A 279 -33.06 0.11 26.99
N PRO A 280 -32.60 0.14 28.28
CA PRO A 280 -33.47 0.43 29.42
C PRO A 280 -34.10 1.82 29.36
N TYR A 281 -33.44 2.78 28.74
CA TYR A 281 -33.93 4.16 28.61
C TYR A 281 -34.66 4.38 27.28
N GLY A 282 -34.84 3.33 26.46
CA GLY A 282 -35.46 3.47 25.14
C GLY A 282 -34.64 4.43 24.24
N ASN A 283 -35.36 5.33 23.56
CA ASN A 283 -34.71 6.30 22.68
C ASN A 283 -34.12 7.52 23.39
N ALA A 284 -34.42 7.77 24.67
CA ALA A 284 -34.09 9.02 25.35
C ALA A 284 -32.57 9.26 25.46
N ASN A 285 -31.84 8.30 26.00
CA ASN A 285 -30.39 8.44 26.17
C ASN A 285 -29.56 8.32 24.88
N CYS A 286 -30.12 7.67 23.85
CA CYS A 286 -29.45 7.54 22.58
C CYS A 286 -29.24 8.91 21.93
N ASN A 287 -30.28 9.73 21.90
CA ASN A 287 -30.27 11.02 21.22
C ASN A 287 -29.38 12.08 21.91
N ASP A 288 -29.11 11.89 23.18
CA ASP A 288 -28.23 12.79 23.94
C ASP A 288 -26.73 12.38 23.84
N THR A 289 -26.43 11.24 23.20
CA THR A 289 -25.07 10.73 23.07
C THR A 289 -24.51 11.06 21.67
N PRO A 290 -23.33 11.71 21.57
CA PRO A 290 -22.73 12.02 20.28
C PRO A 290 -22.53 10.79 19.40
N ASN A 291 -22.82 10.91 18.09
CA ASN A 291 -22.69 9.85 17.09
C ASN A 291 -23.59 8.62 17.33
N VAL A 292 -24.62 8.73 18.14
CA VAL A 292 -25.59 7.67 18.41
C VAL A 292 -26.97 8.07 17.85
N VAL A 293 -27.63 7.12 17.22
CA VAL A 293 -28.98 7.27 16.66
C VAL A 293 -29.90 6.27 17.35
N ALA A 294 -31.09 6.70 17.73
CA ALA A 294 -32.11 5.83 18.26
C ALA A 294 -32.96 5.24 17.15
N ASP A 295 -33.14 3.92 17.14
CA ASP A 295 -34.06 3.23 16.26
C ASP A 295 -34.64 2.01 16.96
N GLY A 296 -36.00 1.83 16.87
CA GLY A 296 -36.69 0.67 17.43
C GLY A 296 -36.47 0.41 18.93
N GLY A 297 -36.13 1.44 19.71
CA GLY A 297 -35.80 1.29 21.13
C GLY A 297 -34.38 0.83 21.43
N LEU A 298 -33.51 0.86 20.43
CA LEU A 298 -32.07 0.55 20.51
C LEU A 298 -31.23 1.78 20.19
N CYS A 299 -30.01 1.80 20.72
CA CYS A 299 -29.00 2.80 20.38
C CYS A 299 -28.06 2.25 19.35
N PHE A 300 -27.89 2.94 18.21
CA PHE A 300 -26.93 2.61 17.15
C PHE A 300 -25.82 3.62 17.10
N LEU A 301 -24.60 3.19 17.29
CA LEU A 301 -23.41 4.04 17.25
C LEU A 301 -22.87 4.14 15.81
N ASN A 302 -22.70 5.37 15.32
CA ASN A 302 -21.92 5.62 14.11
C ASN A 302 -20.42 5.47 14.42
N THR A 303 -19.90 4.28 14.22
CA THR A 303 -18.50 3.95 14.50
C THR A 303 -17.51 4.65 13.57
N GLN A 304 -17.95 5.01 12.36
CA GLN A 304 -17.11 5.66 11.34
C GLN A 304 -16.72 7.07 11.73
N ALA A 305 -17.60 7.82 12.38
CA ALA A 305 -17.28 9.17 12.84
C ALA A 305 -16.08 9.23 13.81
N LEU A 306 -15.73 8.08 14.40
CA LEU A 306 -14.71 7.97 15.44
C LEU A 306 -13.33 7.52 14.91
N ILE A 307 -13.21 7.10 13.66
CA ILE A 307 -11.97 6.54 13.12
C ILE A 307 -11.04 7.61 12.54
N ALA A 308 -9.74 7.31 12.50
CA ALA A 308 -8.78 8.02 11.69
C ALA A 308 -8.78 7.40 10.28
N VAL A 309 -9.33 8.11 9.28
CA VAL A 309 -9.37 7.63 7.90
C VAL A 309 -8.00 7.65 7.21
N VAL A 310 -7.08 8.47 7.71
CA VAL A 310 -5.65 8.40 7.39
C VAL A 310 -4.91 8.27 8.72
N PRO A 311 -4.10 7.23 8.93
CA PRO A 311 -3.36 7.05 10.17
C PRO A 311 -2.18 8.03 10.27
N LYS A 312 -1.74 8.28 11.51
CA LYS A 312 -0.48 8.97 11.77
C LYS A 312 0.68 8.07 11.36
N THR A 313 1.69 8.64 10.70
CA THR A 313 2.92 7.91 10.32
C THR A 313 4.18 8.66 10.73
N GLU A 314 5.18 7.92 11.19
CA GLU A 314 6.53 8.41 11.41
C GLU A 314 7.52 7.46 10.73
N THR A 315 8.40 8.01 9.88
CA THR A 315 9.38 7.22 9.13
C THR A 315 10.76 7.82 9.29
N ILE A 316 11.72 6.99 9.65
CA ILE A 316 13.14 7.31 9.51
C ILE A 316 13.75 6.30 8.55
N SER A 317 14.48 6.80 7.55
CA SER A 317 15.22 5.95 6.63
C SER A 317 16.61 6.49 6.38
N ALA A 318 17.56 5.59 6.18
CA ALA A 318 18.93 5.92 5.86
C ALA A 318 19.46 4.99 4.78
N LEU A 319 20.24 5.53 3.87
CA LEU A 319 20.99 4.75 2.88
C LEU A 319 22.41 5.29 2.79
N GLY A 320 23.38 4.41 2.97
CA GLY A 320 24.79 4.69 2.76
C GLY A 320 25.34 3.84 1.63
N ARG A 321 26.15 4.42 0.76
CA ARG A 321 26.84 3.72 -0.33
C ARG A 321 28.28 4.19 -0.44
N GLY A 322 29.21 3.25 -0.45
CA GLY A 322 30.60 3.46 -0.77
C GLY A 322 30.97 2.73 -2.05
N THR A 323 31.64 3.40 -2.96
CA THR A 323 32.22 2.82 -4.19
C THR A 323 33.72 3.06 -4.15
N PHE A 324 34.50 2.01 -4.34
CA PHE A 324 35.97 2.02 -4.29
C PHE A 324 36.53 1.40 -5.56
N LYS A 325 37.36 2.13 -6.27
CA LYS A 325 38.12 1.64 -7.43
C LYS A 325 39.27 0.76 -6.92
N LEU A 326 39.12 -0.56 -7.12
CA LEU A 326 40.18 -1.51 -6.72
C LEU A 326 41.34 -1.46 -7.70
N ASN A 327 41.04 -1.28 -8.98
CA ASN A 327 41.96 -1.05 -10.08
C ASN A 327 41.18 -0.43 -11.25
N ASP A 328 41.81 -0.27 -12.41
CA ASP A 328 41.17 0.36 -13.58
C ASP A 328 39.97 -0.42 -14.12
N ASN A 329 39.84 -1.69 -13.77
CA ASN A 329 38.83 -2.59 -14.30
C ASN A 329 37.71 -2.93 -13.28
N PHE A 330 37.95 -2.76 -11.98
CA PHE A 330 37.06 -3.22 -10.94
C PHE A 330 36.75 -2.18 -9.88
N ASN A 331 35.48 -2.07 -9.54
CA ASN A 331 34.97 -1.31 -8.40
C ASN A 331 34.35 -2.25 -7.36
N ALA A 332 34.70 -2.06 -6.09
CA ALA A 332 33.97 -2.64 -4.95
C ALA A 332 32.91 -1.67 -4.47
N ILE A 333 31.73 -2.20 -4.13
CA ILE A 333 30.58 -1.43 -3.66
C ILE A 333 30.14 -1.99 -2.32
N GLY A 334 29.98 -1.11 -1.32
CA GLY A 334 29.32 -1.39 -0.07
C GLY A 334 28.05 -0.55 0.01
N GLU A 335 26.90 -1.16 0.36
CA GLU A 335 25.63 -0.46 0.51
C GLU A 335 24.92 -0.93 1.78
N TYR A 336 24.36 0.02 2.53
CA TYR A 336 23.54 -0.30 3.71
C TYR A 336 22.26 0.55 3.68
N VAL A 337 21.13 -0.10 3.85
CA VAL A 337 19.80 0.50 3.94
C VAL A 337 19.22 0.18 5.30
N TYR A 338 18.72 1.21 5.97
CA TYR A 338 17.94 1.11 7.19
C TYR A 338 16.63 1.88 7.02
N SER A 339 15.54 1.32 7.49
CA SER A 339 14.27 2.04 7.59
C SER A 339 13.48 1.54 8.79
N ARG A 340 12.86 2.48 9.51
CA ARG A 340 11.85 2.23 10.52
C ARG A 340 10.64 3.08 10.21
N ASN A 341 9.52 2.42 10.00
CA ASN A 341 8.23 3.04 9.75
C ASN A 341 7.27 2.65 10.88
N GLU A 342 6.72 3.64 11.56
CA GLU A 342 5.73 3.49 12.62
C GLU A 342 4.41 4.11 12.15
N VAL A 343 3.33 3.35 12.26
CA VAL A 343 1.98 3.78 11.90
C VAL A 343 1.15 3.73 13.17
N THR A 344 0.40 4.78 13.49
CA THR A 344 -0.57 4.75 14.58
C THR A 344 -1.97 4.76 13.99
N THR A 345 -2.68 3.65 14.10
CA THR A 345 -4.08 3.54 13.69
C THR A 345 -5.00 3.88 14.85
N SER A 346 -6.18 4.42 14.56
CA SER A 346 -7.22 4.70 15.53
C SER A 346 -8.56 4.31 14.93
N ILE A 347 -9.20 3.30 15.54
CA ILE A 347 -10.51 2.80 15.12
C ILE A 347 -11.51 2.92 16.28
N ALA A 348 -12.79 2.67 16.03
CA ALA A 348 -13.85 2.78 17.03
C ALA A 348 -13.51 2.03 18.34
N PRO A 349 -14.07 2.45 19.50
CA PRO A 349 -13.81 1.82 20.80
C PRO A 349 -14.01 0.32 20.81
N ASP A 350 -13.41 -0.38 21.77
CA ASP A 350 -13.49 -1.84 21.89
C ASP A 350 -14.92 -2.35 22.01
N VAL A 351 -15.20 -3.51 21.40
CA VAL A 351 -16.56 -4.01 21.19
C VAL A 351 -16.81 -5.32 21.93
N TYR A 352 -17.95 -5.38 22.60
CA TYR A 352 -18.43 -6.54 23.33
C TYR A 352 -19.84 -6.90 22.85
N SER A 353 -19.93 -7.71 21.79
CA SER A 353 -21.20 -8.19 21.25
C SER A 353 -21.57 -9.47 21.96
N ARG A 354 -22.51 -9.40 22.89
CA ARG A 354 -23.00 -10.53 23.72
C ARG A 354 -21.90 -11.31 24.48
N SER A 355 -20.68 -10.79 24.51
CA SER A 355 -19.54 -11.46 25.12
C SER A 355 -19.29 -11.08 26.57
N VAL A 356 -20.05 -10.11 27.10
CA VAL A 356 -20.12 -9.73 28.50
C VAL A 356 -21.58 -9.63 28.93
N THR A 357 -21.86 -9.84 30.23
CA THR A 357 -23.21 -9.88 30.77
C THR A 357 -23.36 -8.94 32.00
N ILE A 358 -24.58 -8.53 32.29
CA ILE A 358 -24.95 -7.88 33.55
C ILE A 358 -25.82 -8.80 34.36
N PRO A 359 -25.44 -9.19 35.61
CA PRO A 359 -26.22 -10.08 36.44
C PRO A 359 -27.49 -9.41 36.99
N SER A 360 -28.51 -10.16 37.26
CA SER A 360 -29.77 -9.67 37.81
C SER A 360 -29.63 -9.01 39.20
N THR A 361 -28.51 -9.26 39.88
CA THR A 361 -28.18 -8.67 41.18
C THR A 361 -27.50 -7.27 41.06
N SER A 362 -27.10 -6.88 39.86
CA SER A 362 -26.44 -5.60 39.63
C SER A 362 -27.40 -4.43 39.92
N PRO A 363 -26.96 -3.33 40.56
CA PRO A 363 -27.77 -2.14 40.76
C PRO A 363 -28.22 -1.50 39.43
N TYR A 364 -27.52 -1.80 38.33
CA TYR A 364 -27.82 -1.31 36.99
C TYR A 364 -28.68 -2.26 36.14
N TYR A 365 -29.03 -3.43 36.68
CA TYR A 365 -30.01 -4.30 36.00
C TYR A 365 -31.35 -3.58 35.86
N PRO A 366 -32.03 -3.63 34.69
CA PRO A 366 -33.28 -2.91 34.51
C PRO A 366 -34.33 -3.23 35.55
N GLY A 367 -34.76 -2.20 36.33
CA GLY A 367 -35.73 -2.35 37.40
C GLY A 367 -35.13 -2.42 38.81
N ASN A 368 -33.82 -2.46 39.00
CA ASN A 368 -33.16 -2.50 40.32
C ASN A 368 -32.94 -1.09 40.96
N GLY A 369 -33.64 -0.06 40.50
CA GLY A 369 -33.73 1.24 41.14
C GLY A 369 -32.91 2.34 40.46
N ILE A 370 -31.76 2.04 39.85
CA ILE A 370 -30.95 3.05 39.10
C ILE A 370 -31.37 3.10 37.62
N THR A 371 -31.59 1.94 37.04
CA THR A 371 -31.96 1.78 35.65
C THR A 371 -33.46 1.53 35.52
N PRO A 372 -34.16 2.19 34.60
CA PRO A 372 -35.58 1.99 34.38
C PRO A 372 -35.96 0.52 34.19
N GLY A 373 -37.10 0.11 34.73
CA GLY A 373 -37.59 -1.25 34.55
C GLY A 373 -38.03 -1.53 33.10
N VAL A 374 -37.74 -2.73 32.62
CA VAL A 374 -38.19 -3.23 31.33
C VAL A 374 -39.07 -4.44 31.54
N SER A 375 -40.29 -4.37 31.05
CA SER A 375 -41.27 -5.50 31.21
C SER A 375 -40.88 -6.68 30.37
N GLY A 376 -41.18 -7.91 30.87
CA GLY A 376 -40.97 -9.16 30.11
C GLY A 376 -39.52 -9.66 30.07
N LEU A 377 -38.68 -9.24 31.04
CA LEU A 377 -37.38 -9.87 31.27
C LEU A 377 -37.55 -11.16 32.08
N SER A 378 -36.68 -12.13 31.87
CA SER A 378 -36.66 -13.41 32.57
C SER A 378 -36.16 -13.35 34.00
N GLY A 379 -35.38 -12.30 34.34
CA GLY A 379 -34.65 -12.19 35.60
C GLY A 379 -33.26 -12.86 35.57
N GLU A 380 -32.89 -13.45 34.46
CA GLU A 380 -31.55 -14.00 34.25
C GLU A 380 -30.56 -12.90 33.82
N PRO A 381 -29.22 -13.15 33.89
CA PRO A 381 -28.22 -12.20 33.40
C PRO A 381 -28.47 -11.81 31.92
N LEU A 382 -28.39 -10.48 31.63
CA LEU A 382 -28.59 -9.97 30.27
C LEU A 382 -27.26 -9.92 29.53
N GLU A 383 -27.23 -10.36 28.29
CA GLU A 383 -26.13 -10.20 27.35
C GLU A 383 -26.07 -8.73 26.90
N LEU A 384 -24.89 -8.13 26.84
CA LEU A 384 -24.72 -6.74 26.44
C LEU A 384 -24.18 -6.59 25.04
N TYR A 385 -24.69 -5.61 24.33
CA TYR A 385 -24.12 -5.03 23.13
C TYR A 385 -23.44 -3.70 23.51
N LEU A 386 -22.17 -3.76 23.88
CA LEU A 386 -21.45 -2.69 24.56
C LEU A 386 -20.24 -2.22 23.78
N ARG A 387 -20.00 -0.92 23.77
CA ARG A 387 -18.71 -0.30 23.42
C ARG A 387 -18.02 0.24 24.65
N ALA A 388 -16.72 -0.02 24.77
CA ALA A 388 -15.89 0.50 25.84
C ALA A 388 -15.80 2.03 25.82
N GLN A 389 -15.58 2.63 27.01
CA GLN A 389 -15.43 4.09 27.15
C GLN A 389 -14.02 4.52 27.54
N ALA A 390 -13.02 3.65 27.28
CA ALA A 390 -11.60 3.97 27.46
C ALA A 390 -11.03 4.87 26.35
N GLY A 391 -11.76 5.05 25.26
CA GLY A 391 -11.34 5.71 24.05
C GLY A 391 -11.30 4.75 22.86
N ASN A 392 -10.80 5.26 21.74
CA ASN A 392 -10.63 4.47 20.52
C ASN A 392 -9.61 3.35 20.72
N ARG A 393 -9.83 2.21 20.06
CA ARG A 393 -8.78 1.19 19.91
C ARG A 393 -7.66 1.76 19.06
N MET A 394 -6.46 1.69 19.56
CA MET A 394 -5.25 2.17 18.89
C MET A 394 -4.25 1.03 18.75
N SER A 395 -3.72 0.87 17.54
CA SER A 395 -2.60 -0.03 17.28
C SER A 395 -1.43 0.77 16.75
N ASN A 396 -0.21 0.32 16.99
CA ASN A 396 1.01 0.95 16.51
C ASN A 396 1.93 -0.04 15.80
N PRO A 397 1.55 -0.52 14.61
CA PRO A 397 2.44 -1.35 13.83
C PRO A 397 3.75 -0.64 13.50
N VAL A 398 4.86 -1.35 13.68
CA VAL A 398 6.21 -0.89 13.39
C VAL A 398 6.86 -1.86 12.42
N ASN A 399 7.38 -1.31 11.30
CA ASN A 399 8.20 -2.06 10.35
C ASN A 399 9.64 -1.57 10.41
N GLU A 400 10.57 -2.47 10.64
CA GLU A 400 11.99 -2.20 10.66
C GLU A 400 12.70 -3.07 9.63
N THR A 401 13.51 -2.46 8.76
CA THR A 401 14.22 -3.14 7.67
C THR A 401 15.68 -2.75 7.66
N HIS A 402 16.54 -3.75 7.56
CA HIS A 402 17.97 -3.63 7.35
C HIS A 402 18.37 -4.38 6.09
N ARG A 403 19.21 -3.80 5.25
CA ARG A 403 19.83 -4.49 4.12
C ARG A 403 21.27 -4.06 3.97
N ALA A 404 22.18 -5.01 3.97
CA ALA A 404 23.59 -4.82 3.66
C ALA A 404 23.94 -5.51 2.35
N LEU A 405 24.77 -4.88 1.51
CA LEU A 405 25.27 -5.42 0.25
C LEU A 405 26.77 -5.15 0.15
N ILE A 406 27.49 -6.16 -0.28
CA ILE A 406 28.85 -6.03 -0.80
C ILE A 406 28.81 -6.54 -2.24
N ALA A 407 29.30 -5.75 -3.19
CA ALA A 407 29.28 -6.11 -4.60
C ALA A 407 30.60 -5.75 -5.30
N LEU A 408 30.87 -6.45 -6.36
CA LEU A 408 31.99 -6.22 -7.26
C LEU A 408 31.46 -6.00 -8.68
N GLU A 409 31.80 -4.87 -9.28
CA GLU A 409 31.46 -4.55 -10.66
C GLU A 409 32.73 -4.26 -11.45
N GLY A 410 32.86 -4.80 -12.66
CA GLY A 410 34.06 -4.53 -13.47
C GLY A 410 34.09 -5.32 -14.77
N GLU A 411 35.28 -5.35 -15.38
CA GLU A 411 35.55 -6.06 -16.64
C GLU A 411 36.83 -6.90 -16.51
N ALA A 412 36.76 -8.16 -16.93
CA ALA A 412 37.90 -9.03 -17.04
C ALA A 412 37.77 -9.93 -18.26
N TYR A 413 38.86 -10.05 -19.05
CA TYR A 413 38.90 -10.89 -20.26
C TYR A 413 37.76 -10.60 -21.25
N GLY A 414 37.33 -9.33 -21.35
CA GLY A 414 36.22 -8.90 -22.19
C GLY A 414 34.82 -9.29 -21.67
N TRP A 415 34.73 -9.77 -20.43
CA TRP A 415 33.47 -9.99 -19.74
C TRP A 415 33.17 -8.84 -18.78
N ASP A 416 32.01 -8.23 -18.92
CA ASP A 416 31.43 -7.43 -17.88
C ASP A 416 30.98 -8.34 -16.74
N ILE A 417 31.36 -8.02 -15.51
CA ILE A 417 31.10 -8.84 -14.31
C ILE A 417 30.36 -7.97 -13.29
N ASN A 418 29.27 -8.50 -12.78
CA ASN A 418 28.57 -7.91 -11.64
C ASN A 418 28.19 -9.05 -10.68
N THR A 419 28.70 -9.03 -9.46
CA THR A 419 28.39 -10.02 -8.43
C THR A 419 28.19 -9.35 -7.09
N GLY A 420 27.38 -9.96 -6.23
CA GLY A 420 27.08 -9.41 -4.92
C GLY A 420 26.66 -10.45 -3.90
N LEU A 421 26.92 -10.11 -2.66
CA LEU A 421 26.39 -10.80 -1.48
C LEU A 421 25.55 -9.81 -0.68
N SER A 422 24.29 -10.11 -0.48
CA SER A 422 23.39 -9.28 0.30
C SER A 422 22.79 -10.05 1.46
N TYR A 423 22.61 -9.35 2.58
CA TYR A 423 21.83 -9.78 3.71
C TYR A 423 20.73 -8.77 3.97
N ALA A 424 19.49 -9.26 4.06
CA ALA A 424 18.33 -8.44 4.37
C ALA A 424 17.57 -9.02 5.56
N ARG A 425 17.12 -8.14 6.47
CA ARG A 425 16.24 -8.47 7.58
C ARG A 425 15.09 -7.48 7.59
N SER A 426 13.88 -7.99 7.63
CA SER A 426 12.66 -7.22 7.87
C SER A 426 11.99 -7.76 9.12
N GLU A 427 11.57 -6.86 10.01
CA GLU A 427 10.84 -7.19 11.23
C GLU A 427 9.62 -6.28 11.30
N ALA A 428 8.45 -6.87 11.52
CA ALA A 428 7.22 -6.14 11.72
C ALA A 428 6.62 -6.55 13.07
N THR A 429 6.29 -5.54 13.87
CA THR A 429 5.66 -5.70 15.17
C THR A 429 4.30 -5.04 15.11
N ASP A 430 3.25 -5.72 15.55
CA ASP A 430 1.94 -5.14 15.81
C ASP A 430 1.66 -5.16 17.31
N GLY A 431 0.88 -4.18 17.81
CA GLY A 431 0.63 -4.05 19.25
C GLY A 431 -0.57 -3.19 19.58
N PHE A 432 -1.10 -3.41 20.78
CA PHE A 432 -2.14 -2.59 21.36
C PHE A 432 -1.52 -1.33 21.98
N ALA A 433 -1.86 -0.16 21.46
CA ALA A 433 -1.39 1.13 21.98
C ALA A 433 -2.37 1.76 22.98
N GLY A 434 -3.67 1.44 22.87
CA GLY A 434 -4.72 1.93 23.77
C GLY A 434 -6.11 1.47 23.39
N GLY A 435 -7.08 1.64 24.28
CA GLY A 435 -8.49 1.37 24.03
C GLY A 435 -8.91 -0.10 23.98
N TYR A 436 -7.98 -1.05 23.97
CA TYR A 436 -8.28 -2.48 24.10
C TYR A 436 -8.36 -2.87 25.56
N LEU A 437 -9.41 -3.58 25.99
CA LEU A 437 -9.64 -3.86 27.41
C LEU A 437 -9.49 -5.33 27.76
N ASN A 438 -9.03 -5.58 28.98
CA ASN A 438 -9.07 -6.89 29.61
C ASN A 438 -10.53 -7.28 29.88
N LYS A 439 -11.04 -8.24 29.12
CA LYS A 439 -12.43 -8.70 29.21
C LYS A 439 -12.81 -9.19 30.60
N SER A 440 -11.91 -9.90 31.28
CA SER A 440 -12.19 -10.45 32.61
C SER A 440 -12.35 -9.35 33.68
N LYS A 441 -11.52 -8.30 33.63
CA LYS A 441 -11.66 -7.13 34.50
C LYS A 441 -12.94 -6.37 34.23
N LEU A 442 -13.32 -6.18 32.95
CA LEU A 442 -14.58 -5.54 32.58
C LEU A 442 -15.77 -6.36 33.10
N GLN A 443 -15.79 -7.69 32.89
CA GLN A 443 -16.84 -8.55 33.37
C GLN A 443 -16.97 -8.50 34.90
N ALA A 444 -15.85 -8.48 35.64
CA ALA A 444 -15.85 -8.33 37.09
C ALA A 444 -16.44 -6.99 37.52
N ALA A 445 -16.12 -5.87 36.82
CA ALA A 445 -16.67 -4.56 37.10
C ALA A 445 -18.18 -4.45 36.80
N LEU A 446 -18.70 -5.16 35.82
CA LEU A 446 -20.13 -5.29 35.54
C LEU A 446 -20.82 -6.13 36.62
N ASN A 447 -20.20 -7.22 37.07
CA ASN A 447 -20.75 -8.10 38.10
C ASN A 447 -20.89 -7.44 39.48
N ASN A 448 -19.92 -6.62 39.86
CA ASN A 448 -19.90 -5.94 41.15
C ASN A 448 -20.57 -4.55 41.12
N GLY A 449 -21.14 -4.14 39.97
CA GLY A 449 -21.82 -2.86 39.82
C GLY A 449 -20.89 -1.63 39.87
N THR A 450 -19.60 -1.80 39.53
CA THR A 450 -18.65 -0.67 39.46
C THR A 450 -18.83 0.15 38.20
N ILE A 451 -19.29 -0.50 37.10
CA ILE A 451 -19.58 0.14 35.82
C ILE A 451 -21.07 0.08 35.53
N ASN A 452 -21.65 1.24 35.17
CA ASN A 452 -22.98 1.34 34.59
C ASN A 452 -22.90 1.22 33.05
N PRO A 453 -23.35 0.12 32.40
CA PRO A 453 -23.29 -0.02 30.96
C PRO A 453 -24.35 0.82 30.22
N PHE A 454 -25.37 1.31 30.90
CA PHE A 454 -26.53 2.01 30.32
C PHE A 454 -26.56 3.51 30.60
N GLY A 455 -25.70 3.99 31.48
CA GLY A 455 -25.66 5.40 31.87
C GLY A 455 -24.48 6.16 31.24
N PRO A 456 -24.42 7.49 31.48
CA PRO A 456 -23.27 8.29 31.04
C PRO A 456 -21.98 7.77 31.68
N SER A 457 -20.89 7.79 30.92
CA SER A 457 -19.59 7.38 31.44
C SER A 457 -19.03 8.46 32.35
N GLU A 458 -19.25 8.32 33.63
CA GLU A 458 -18.77 9.29 34.63
C GLU A 458 -17.30 9.08 35.01
N ASN A 459 -16.69 7.93 34.70
CA ASN A 459 -15.35 7.59 35.14
C ASN A 459 -14.49 6.96 34.02
N GLN A 460 -14.01 7.80 33.11
CA GLN A 460 -13.10 7.34 32.03
C GLN A 460 -11.80 6.69 32.55
N GLU A 461 -11.29 7.16 33.70
CA GLU A 461 -10.05 6.62 34.27
C GLU A 461 -10.26 5.16 34.74
N LEU A 462 -11.45 4.83 35.22
CA LEU A 462 -11.78 3.44 35.54
C LEU A 462 -11.76 2.55 34.29
N TRP A 463 -12.37 3.00 33.22
CA TRP A 463 -12.32 2.26 31.94
C TRP A 463 -10.89 2.09 31.43
N LYS A 464 -10.06 3.14 31.49
CA LYS A 464 -8.65 3.08 31.11
C LYS A 464 -7.82 2.13 31.98
N SER A 465 -8.21 1.93 33.27
CA SER A 465 -7.53 0.99 34.16
C SER A 465 -7.63 -0.47 33.74
N PHE A 466 -8.52 -0.78 32.80
CA PHE A 466 -8.67 -2.11 32.18
C PHE A 466 -7.91 -2.25 30.89
N GLU A 467 -7.27 -1.19 30.38
CA GLU A 467 -6.52 -1.24 29.13
C GLU A 467 -5.43 -2.30 29.17
N VAL A 468 -5.29 -2.96 28.02
CA VAL A 468 -4.20 -3.88 27.69
C VAL A 468 -3.33 -3.22 26.65
N LYS A 469 -2.03 -3.13 26.92
CA LYS A 469 -1.04 -2.55 26.02
C LYS A 469 0.15 -3.50 25.85
N GLY A 470 0.79 -3.42 24.71
CA GLY A 470 2.00 -4.18 24.40
C GLY A 470 1.93 -4.88 23.05
N ASP A 471 3.05 -5.45 22.67
CA ASP A 471 3.21 -6.15 21.39
C ASP A 471 2.36 -7.42 21.37
N THR A 472 1.61 -7.59 20.29
CA THR A 472 0.69 -8.72 20.09
C THR A 472 1.27 -9.77 19.15
N ASN A 473 1.93 -9.32 18.08
CA ASN A 473 2.47 -10.18 17.06
C ASN A 473 3.79 -9.59 16.51
N ILE A 474 4.79 -10.43 16.36
CA ILE A 474 6.09 -10.05 15.82
C ILE A 474 6.45 -11.01 14.71
N GLY A 475 6.55 -10.49 13.48
CA GLY A 475 7.01 -11.22 12.31
C GLY A 475 8.45 -10.85 11.96
N LYS A 476 9.24 -11.81 11.53
CA LYS A 476 10.61 -11.60 11.08
C LYS A 476 10.90 -12.43 9.84
N LEU A 477 11.51 -11.79 8.85
CA LEU A 477 12.03 -12.43 7.65
C LEU A 477 13.49 -12.04 7.46
N THR A 478 14.34 -13.02 7.21
CA THR A 478 15.74 -12.80 6.82
C THR A 478 16.00 -13.45 5.46
N ALA A 479 16.82 -12.82 4.63
CA ALA A 479 17.25 -13.34 3.35
C ALA A 479 18.75 -13.08 3.16
N THR A 480 19.50 -14.13 2.82
CA THR A 480 20.90 -14.02 2.41
C THR A 480 20.99 -14.46 0.97
N THR A 481 21.43 -13.57 0.10
CA THR A 481 21.46 -13.84 -1.34
C THR A 481 22.85 -13.55 -1.90
N PHE A 482 23.42 -14.53 -2.59
CA PHE A 482 24.54 -14.37 -3.49
C PHE A 482 24.02 -14.30 -4.93
N ASP A 483 24.48 -13.33 -5.71
CA ASP A 483 24.14 -13.19 -7.13
C ASP A 483 25.38 -12.94 -7.97
N PHE A 484 25.34 -13.39 -9.21
CA PHE A 484 26.32 -13.05 -10.22
C PHE A 484 25.67 -12.88 -11.58
N ASN A 485 26.24 -12.00 -12.39
CA ASN A 485 25.90 -11.78 -13.79
C ASN A 485 27.17 -11.46 -14.56
N VAL A 486 27.38 -12.14 -15.67
CA VAL A 486 28.47 -11.88 -16.60
C VAL A 486 27.91 -11.68 -17.99
N SER A 487 28.43 -10.70 -18.74
CA SER A 487 27.99 -10.43 -20.11
C SER A 487 29.15 -10.02 -21.02
N ARG A 488 29.06 -10.40 -22.30
CA ARG A 488 29.99 -9.96 -23.36
C ARG A 488 29.40 -10.15 -24.74
N PRO A 489 29.94 -9.46 -25.76
CA PRO A 489 29.78 -9.87 -27.14
C PRO A 489 30.48 -11.22 -27.37
N ILE A 490 29.81 -12.20 -28.01
CA ILE A 490 30.37 -13.55 -28.27
C ILE A 490 30.81 -13.74 -29.71
N PHE A 491 30.15 -13.10 -30.67
CA PHE A 491 30.53 -13.03 -32.05
C PHE A 491 29.84 -11.86 -32.77
N THR A 492 30.39 -11.46 -33.93
CA THR A 492 29.87 -10.33 -34.70
C THR A 492 29.15 -10.83 -35.95
N LEU A 493 27.88 -10.44 -36.11
CA LEU A 493 27.09 -10.59 -37.33
C LEU A 493 27.27 -9.36 -38.24
N PRO A 494 26.87 -9.42 -39.51
CA PRO A 494 26.91 -8.27 -40.41
C PRO A 494 26.11 -7.05 -39.90
N ALA A 495 25.17 -7.28 -38.99
CA ALA A 495 24.33 -6.25 -38.38
C ALA A 495 24.89 -5.67 -37.08
N GLY A 496 25.81 -6.34 -36.42
CA GLY A 496 26.42 -5.93 -35.16
C GLY A 496 26.81 -7.13 -34.29
N ASP A 497 27.22 -6.83 -33.07
CA ASP A 497 27.68 -7.84 -32.12
C ASP A 497 26.51 -8.59 -31.45
N VAL A 498 26.62 -9.93 -31.37
CA VAL A 498 25.70 -10.75 -30.58
C VAL A 498 26.14 -10.68 -29.12
N GLY A 499 25.31 -10.04 -28.30
CA GLY A 499 25.51 -9.98 -26.88
C GLY A 499 25.03 -11.24 -26.18
N PHE A 500 25.78 -11.68 -25.20
CA PHE A 500 25.43 -12.84 -24.37
C PHE A 500 25.56 -12.46 -22.88
N ALA A 501 24.61 -12.88 -22.07
CA ALA A 501 24.70 -12.83 -20.62
C ALA A 501 24.37 -14.19 -20.00
N LEU A 502 25.07 -14.48 -18.91
CA LEU A 502 24.81 -15.61 -18.02
C LEU A 502 24.82 -15.12 -16.60
N GLY A 503 23.82 -15.50 -15.83
CA GLY A 503 23.77 -15.15 -14.43
C GLY A 503 23.10 -16.21 -13.58
N GLY A 504 23.18 -16.04 -12.28
CA GLY A 504 22.56 -16.92 -11.33
C GLY A 504 22.52 -16.32 -9.94
N SER A 505 21.74 -16.96 -9.07
CA SER A 505 21.64 -16.59 -7.67
C SER A 505 21.37 -17.79 -6.79
N PHE A 506 21.86 -17.69 -5.56
CA PHE A 506 21.48 -18.56 -4.47
C PHE A 506 20.95 -17.70 -3.32
N SER A 507 19.76 -18.01 -2.81
CA SER A 507 19.12 -17.27 -1.72
C SER A 507 18.60 -18.21 -0.65
N LYS A 508 18.94 -17.93 0.59
CA LYS A 508 18.38 -18.59 1.76
C LYS A 508 17.45 -17.62 2.48
N GLN A 509 16.22 -18.05 2.74
CA GLN A 509 15.20 -17.29 3.44
C GLN A 509 14.76 -18.03 4.70
N ASP A 510 14.66 -17.30 5.81
CA ASP A 510 14.13 -17.80 7.06
C ASP A 510 13.05 -16.84 7.57
N TRP A 511 11.87 -17.39 7.84
CA TRP A 511 10.70 -16.65 8.33
C TRP A 511 10.25 -17.17 9.68
N LYS A 512 9.80 -16.26 10.54
CA LYS A 512 9.26 -16.56 11.86
C LYS A 512 8.20 -15.53 12.24
N ALA A 513 7.10 -15.99 12.83
CA ALA A 513 6.10 -15.17 13.49
C ALA A 513 5.86 -15.66 14.92
N ASN A 514 5.78 -14.72 15.87
CA ASN A 514 5.51 -14.99 17.27
C ASN A 514 4.30 -14.18 17.72
N VAL A 515 3.38 -14.83 18.42
CA VAL A 515 2.23 -14.22 19.08
C VAL A 515 2.49 -14.13 20.57
N ASN A 516 2.26 -12.96 21.16
CA ASN A 516 2.29 -12.76 22.60
C ASN A 516 0.98 -13.25 23.21
N SER A 517 0.95 -14.54 23.56
CA SER A 517 -0.26 -15.17 24.08
C SER A 517 -0.75 -14.54 25.38
N GLU A 518 0.14 -13.97 26.21
CA GLU A 518 -0.22 -13.30 27.47
C GLU A 518 -1.04 -12.04 27.21
N ILE A 519 -0.62 -11.21 26.25
CA ILE A 519 -1.34 -9.97 25.87
C ILE A 519 -2.63 -10.31 25.13
N VAL A 520 -2.55 -11.16 24.11
CA VAL A 520 -3.68 -11.46 23.22
C VAL A 520 -4.82 -12.16 23.91
N SER A 521 -4.54 -13.09 24.86
CA SER A 521 -5.59 -13.81 25.59
C SER A 521 -6.47 -12.90 26.47
N GLN A 522 -5.98 -11.73 26.85
CA GLN A 522 -6.73 -10.74 27.62
C GLN A 522 -7.79 -10.02 26.77
N VAL A 523 -7.62 -10.01 25.43
CA VAL A 523 -8.50 -9.35 24.46
C VAL A 523 -9.02 -10.37 23.44
N PRO A 524 -9.99 -11.21 23.77
CA PRO A 524 -10.43 -12.31 22.90
C PRO A 524 -11.00 -11.91 21.55
N GLY A 525 -11.38 -10.63 21.38
CA GLY A 525 -11.88 -10.07 20.12
C GLY A 525 -10.78 -9.56 19.18
N SER A 526 -9.51 -9.76 19.50
CA SER A 526 -8.37 -9.24 18.71
C SER A 526 -8.21 -9.88 17.33
N GLY A 527 -8.81 -11.06 17.08
CA GLY A 527 -8.63 -11.82 15.83
C GLY A 527 -7.34 -12.62 15.76
N ILE A 528 -6.49 -12.59 16.79
CA ILE A 528 -5.22 -13.32 16.88
C ILE A 528 -5.42 -14.57 17.76
N ASP A 529 -4.91 -15.72 17.32
CA ASP A 529 -5.02 -16.98 18.06
C ASP A 529 -3.88 -17.12 19.09
N PRO A 530 -4.15 -17.00 20.40
CA PRO A 530 -3.12 -17.13 21.43
C PRO A 530 -2.61 -18.56 21.63
N THR A 531 -3.29 -19.58 21.05
CA THR A 531 -2.91 -20.98 21.23
C THR A 531 -1.76 -21.42 20.32
N LYS A 532 -1.41 -20.60 19.31
CA LYS A 532 -0.33 -20.84 18.36
C LYS A 532 0.73 -19.74 18.48
N PRO A 533 1.58 -19.81 19.52
CA PRO A 533 2.49 -18.69 19.81
C PRO A 533 3.66 -18.56 18.84
N GLU A 534 3.97 -19.60 18.06
CA GLU A 534 5.07 -19.58 17.10
C GLU A 534 4.69 -20.25 15.78
N SER A 535 5.06 -19.62 14.67
CA SER A 535 5.05 -20.18 13.32
C SER A 535 6.38 -19.86 12.64
N LYS A 536 6.88 -20.79 11.82
CA LYS A 536 8.17 -20.62 11.12
C LYS A 536 8.20 -21.39 9.81
N GLY A 537 9.02 -20.90 8.89
CA GLY A 537 9.32 -21.54 7.62
C GLY A 537 10.70 -21.14 7.13
N ASN A 538 11.29 -21.95 6.30
CA ASN A 538 12.54 -21.64 5.63
C ASN A 538 12.48 -22.11 4.16
N ARG A 539 13.36 -21.55 3.34
CA ARG A 539 13.43 -21.83 1.92
C ARG A 539 14.82 -21.55 1.38
N ASP A 540 15.31 -22.45 0.56
CA ASP A 540 16.47 -22.23 -0.30
C ASP A 540 16.00 -22.08 -1.74
N ILE A 541 16.59 -21.13 -2.48
CA ILE A 541 16.26 -20.83 -3.87
C ILE A 541 17.56 -20.83 -4.67
N THR A 542 17.63 -21.65 -5.70
CA THR A 542 18.75 -21.65 -6.67
C THR A 542 18.22 -21.26 -8.03
N ALA A 543 18.89 -20.33 -8.71
CA ALA A 543 18.46 -19.88 -10.02
C ALA A 543 19.62 -19.68 -10.98
N VAL A 544 19.37 -19.99 -12.26
CA VAL A 544 20.28 -19.72 -13.37
C VAL A 544 19.49 -19.13 -14.52
N PHE A 545 20.03 -18.09 -15.15
CA PHE A 545 19.43 -17.49 -16.34
C PHE A 545 20.48 -17.21 -17.43
N THR A 546 20.01 -17.14 -18.67
CA THR A 546 20.81 -16.75 -19.82
C THR A 546 20.04 -15.77 -20.69
N GLU A 547 20.76 -14.87 -21.34
CA GLU A 547 20.21 -13.90 -22.27
C GLU A 547 21.09 -13.79 -23.53
N LEU A 548 20.45 -13.70 -24.70
CA LEU A 548 21.05 -13.41 -25.98
C LEU A 548 20.41 -12.18 -26.61
N HIS A 549 21.20 -11.22 -27.01
CA HIS A 549 20.78 -10.09 -27.84
C HIS A 549 21.38 -10.26 -29.25
N VAL A 550 20.52 -10.44 -30.24
CA VAL A 550 20.89 -10.80 -31.60
C VAL A 550 20.47 -9.70 -32.59
N PRO A 551 21.41 -8.91 -33.12
CA PRO A 551 21.12 -7.99 -34.24
C PRO A 551 20.95 -8.79 -35.53
N ILE A 552 19.69 -9.09 -35.92
CA ILE A 552 19.35 -9.88 -37.10
C ILE A 552 19.65 -9.08 -38.36
N THR A 553 19.24 -7.81 -38.36
CA THR A 553 19.58 -6.82 -39.37
C THR A 553 19.97 -5.52 -38.70
N LYS A 554 20.41 -4.50 -39.45
CA LYS A 554 20.69 -3.15 -38.90
C LYS A 554 19.44 -2.47 -38.27
N THR A 555 18.25 -2.97 -38.56
CA THR A 555 16.97 -2.42 -38.11
C THR A 555 16.12 -3.40 -37.31
N LEU A 556 16.55 -4.68 -37.22
CA LEU A 556 15.81 -5.73 -36.52
C LEU A 556 16.71 -6.45 -35.52
N GLU A 557 16.31 -6.44 -34.25
CA GLU A 557 17.01 -7.08 -33.15
C GLU A 557 16.07 -8.08 -32.48
N ALA A 558 16.61 -9.17 -31.95
CA ALA A 558 15.90 -10.13 -31.11
C ALA A 558 16.59 -10.24 -29.74
N GLN A 559 15.79 -10.34 -28.69
CA GLN A 559 16.21 -10.68 -27.34
C GLN A 559 15.61 -12.04 -26.99
N LEU A 560 16.45 -12.98 -26.59
CA LEU A 560 16.05 -14.30 -26.13
C LEU A 560 16.56 -14.45 -24.70
N ALA A 561 15.70 -14.84 -23.76
CA ALA A 561 16.10 -15.13 -22.40
C ALA A 561 15.40 -16.37 -21.88
N ALA A 562 16.06 -17.06 -20.97
CA ALA A 562 15.49 -18.21 -20.28
C ALA A 562 16.05 -18.27 -18.86
N ARG A 563 15.18 -18.62 -17.91
CA ARG A 563 15.53 -18.79 -16.51
C ARG A 563 14.93 -20.06 -15.94
N TYR A 564 15.73 -20.74 -15.15
CA TYR A 564 15.35 -21.87 -14.33
C TYR A 564 15.54 -21.52 -12.86
N ASP A 565 14.50 -21.71 -12.05
CA ASP A 565 14.48 -21.50 -10.61
C ASP A 565 14.11 -22.82 -9.93
N ASP A 566 14.84 -23.22 -8.89
CA ASP A 566 14.58 -24.36 -8.03
C ASP A 566 14.35 -23.89 -6.58
N TYR A 567 13.21 -24.23 -6.02
CA TYR A 567 12.74 -23.88 -4.70
C TYR A 567 12.61 -25.11 -3.82
N SER A 568 13.24 -25.14 -2.67
CA SER A 568 13.28 -26.29 -1.78
C SER A 568 11.93 -26.76 -1.23
N ASP A 569 10.85 -25.96 -1.35
CA ASP A 569 9.54 -26.21 -0.74
C ASP A 569 8.41 -26.53 -1.73
N PHE A 570 8.49 -26.13 -3.00
CA PHE A 570 7.44 -26.47 -3.98
C PHE A 570 8.00 -26.97 -5.33
N GLY A 571 9.32 -26.98 -5.55
CA GLY A 571 9.94 -27.48 -6.77
C GLY A 571 10.42 -26.41 -7.73
N ASP A 572 10.44 -26.70 -9.02
CA ASP A 572 11.11 -25.90 -10.03
C ASP A 572 10.17 -25.21 -11.00
N THR A 573 10.68 -24.13 -11.63
CA THR A 573 9.99 -23.42 -12.72
C THR A 573 10.96 -23.06 -13.85
N PHE A 574 10.47 -23.07 -15.09
CA PHE A 574 11.22 -22.64 -16.26
C PHE A 574 10.49 -21.54 -17.03
N ASN A 575 11.13 -20.40 -17.21
CA ASN A 575 10.52 -19.20 -17.76
C ASN A 575 11.31 -18.65 -18.96
N PRO A 576 10.87 -18.90 -20.21
CA PRO A 576 11.41 -18.32 -21.42
C PRO A 576 10.84 -16.94 -21.72
N LYS A 577 11.63 -16.13 -22.45
CA LYS A 577 11.22 -14.87 -23.07
C LYS A 577 11.81 -14.74 -24.46
N VAL A 578 10.99 -14.25 -25.40
CA VAL A 578 11.40 -13.86 -26.73
C VAL A 578 10.85 -12.46 -27.00
N ALA A 579 11.71 -11.53 -27.44
CA ALA A 579 11.28 -10.20 -27.80
C ALA A 579 11.97 -9.73 -29.08
N PHE A 580 11.29 -8.88 -29.83
CA PHE A 580 11.79 -8.29 -31.08
C PHE A 580 11.65 -6.78 -31.01
N ARG A 581 12.67 -6.10 -31.53
CA ARG A 581 12.67 -4.67 -31.79
C ARG A 581 12.99 -4.42 -33.28
N TRP A 582 12.07 -3.69 -33.94
CA TRP A 582 12.25 -3.37 -35.37
C TRP A 582 12.15 -1.87 -35.59
N GLU A 583 13.18 -1.27 -36.14
CA GLU A 583 13.31 0.17 -36.39
C GLU A 583 13.45 0.43 -37.90
N PRO A 584 12.35 0.32 -38.69
CA PRO A 584 12.40 0.51 -40.14
C PRO A 584 12.82 1.93 -40.53
N LEU A 585 12.55 2.90 -39.70
CA LEU A 585 12.90 4.31 -39.82
C LEU A 585 13.47 4.82 -38.50
N LYS A 586 14.40 5.78 -38.53
CA LYS A 586 14.93 6.41 -37.30
C LYS A 586 13.87 7.02 -36.40
N GLN A 587 12.71 7.37 -36.98
CA GLN A 587 11.57 7.98 -36.29
C GLN A 587 10.49 6.96 -35.86
N LEU A 588 10.62 5.68 -36.22
CA LEU A 588 9.58 4.68 -36.01
C LEU A 588 10.21 3.36 -35.57
N MET A 589 9.80 2.89 -34.40
CA MET A 589 10.20 1.61 -33.82
C MET A 589 8.96 0.80 -33.47
N PHE A 590 8.97 -0.48 -33.78
CA PHE A 590 8.03 -1.48 -33.31
C PHE A 590 8.72 -2.43 -32.33
N ARG A 591 7.96 -2.88 -31.34
CA ARG A 591 8.43 -3.86 -30.36
C ARG A 591 7.35 -4.87 -30.04
N THR A 592 7.74 -6.10 -29.74
CA THR A 592 6.84 -7.17 -29.31
C THR A 592 7.59 -8.15 -28.42
N SER A 593 6.89 -8.71 -27.44
CA SER A 593 7.44 -9.76 -26.60
C SER A 593 6.44 -10.85 -26.29
N TYR A 594 6.96 -12.05 -26.05
CA TYR A 594 6.28 -13.16 -25.43
C TYR A 594 7.12 -13.65 -24.25
N SER A 595 6.52 -13.81 -23.08
CA SER A 595 7.20 -14.33 -21.90
C SER A 595 6.26 -15.16 -21.04
N THR A 596 6.83 -16.12 -20.32
CA THR A 596 6.16 -16.73 -19.16
C THR A 596 6.72 -16.16 -17.88
N GLY A 597 5.98 -16.34 -16.80
CA GLY A 597 6.38 -15.91 -15.47
C GLY A 597 5.63 -16.69 -14.41
N PHE A 598 6.04 -16.47 -13.15
CA PHE A 598 5.43 -17.14 -12.01
C PHE A 598 5.50 -16.29 -10.75
N ARG A 599 4.59 -16.61 -9.80
CA ARG A 599 4.67 -16.18 -8.42
C ARG A 599 4.83 -17.42 -7.54
N ALA A 600 5.88 -17.44 -6.73
CA ALA A 600 6.07 -18.48 -5.72
C ALA A 600 5.04 -18.32 -4.59
N PRO A 601 4.44 -19.40 -4.05
CA PRO A 601 3.74 -19.31 -2.77
C PRO A 601 4.69 -18.72 -1.74
N SER A 602 4.29 -17.70 -0.99
CA SER A 602 5.17 -17.07 -0.01
C SER A 602 5.36 -17.97 1.22
N LEU A 603 6.42 -17.72 2.02
CA LEU A 603 6.60 -18.45 3.28
C LEU A 603 5.44 -18.20 4.25
N TYR A 604 4.80 -17.02 4.17
CA TYR A 604 3.58 -16.70 4.91
C TYR A 604 2.39 -17.51 4.40
N ASP A 605 2.17 -17.57 3.07
CA ASP A 605 1.08 -18.36 2.45
C ASP A 605 1.11 -19.82 2.85
N ILE A 606 2.32 -20.37 3.07
CA ILE A 606 2.49 -21.79 3.42
C ILE A 606 2.41 -22.01 4.94
N ASN A 607 2.94 -21.10 5.75
CA ASN A 607 3.23 -21.36 7.16
C ASN A 607 2.50 -20.43 8.15
N ALA A 608 1.72 -19.43 7.68
CA ALA A 608 0.99 -18.54 8.56
C ALA A 608 0.07 -19.34 9.50
N PRO A 609 -0.02 -18.94 10.78
CA PRO A 609 -0.92 -19.61 11.71
C PRO A 609 -2.36 -19.47 11.23
N GLN A 610 -3.13 -20.55 11.34
CA GLN A 610 -4.55 -20.45 11.09
C GLN A 610 -5.22 -19.67 12.23
N SER A 611 -5.98 -18.64 11.89
CA SER A 611 -6.78 -17.87 12.83
C SER A 611 -8.26 -18.15 12.65
N LYS A 612 -9.04 -18.01 13.74
CA LYS A 612 -10.51 -18.10 13.70
C LYS A 612 -11.09 -16.69 13.82
N THR A 613 -11.97 -16.35 12.88
CA THR A 613 -12.76 -15.12 12.90
C THR A 613 -14.20 -15.45 12.56
N TYR A 614 -15.11 -14.49 12.74
CA TYR A 614 -16.48 -14.66 12.30
C TYR A 614 -16.59 -14.42 10.78
N THR A 615 -17.60 -15.03 10.14
CA THR A 615 -18.02 -14.67 8.79
C THR A 615 -18.42 -13.20 8.73
N GLY A 616 -18.16 -12.55 7.61
CA GLY A 616 -18.55 -11.13 7.42
C GLY A 616 -20.06 -10.96 7.34
N ALA A 617 -20.73 -11.90 6.69
CA ALA A 617 -22.19 -11.96 6.59
C ALA A 617 -22.78 -13.03 7.51
N LYS A 618 -24.10 -12.99 7.64
CA LYS A 618 -24.90 -14.03 8.32
C LYS A 618 -25.33 -15.07 7.32
N TYR A 619 -25.27 -16.33 7.69
CA TYR A 619 -25.63 -17.49 6.88
C TYR A 619 -26.53 -18.44 7.65
N ASP A 620 -27.17 -19.36 6.94
CA ASP A 620 -27.90 -20.48 7.49
C ASP A 620 -27.02 -21.74 7.43
N ASP A 621 -27.00 -22.51 8.53
CA ASP A 621 -26.33 -23.82 8.47
C ASP A 621 -27.04 -24.71 7.44
N PRO A 622 -26.35 -25.18 6.38
CA PRO A 622 -26.99 -25.93 5.29
C PRO A 622 -27.62 -27.27 5.73
N VAL A 623 -27.21 -27.78 6.89
CA VAL A 623 -27.71 -29.07 7.42
C VAL A 623 -28.74 -28.82 8.53
N LEU A 624 -28.50 -27.92 9.46
CA LEU A 624 -29.33 -27.68 10.65
C LEU A 624 -30.38 -26.59 10.45
N CYS A 625 -30.22 -25.75 9.45
CA CYS A 625 -31.14 -24.67 9.06
C CYS A 625 -31.34 -24.59 7.54
N PRO A 626 -31.68 -25.65 6.84
CA PRO A 626 -31.81 -25.63 5.37
C PRO A 626 -32.91 -24.66 4.94
N GLY A 627 -32.55 -23.72 4.02
CA GLY A 627 -33.49 -22.74 3.50
C GLY A 627 -34.05 -21.76 4.55
N GLY A 628 -33.27 -21.43 5.59
CA GLY A 628 -33.66 -20.48 6.64
C GLY A 628 -34.62 -21.04 7.70
N LYS A 629 -34.84 -22.36 7.71
CA LYS A 629 -35.72 -22.99 8.66
C LYS A 629 -34.97 -24.08 9.46
N ALA A 630 -34.89 -23.89 10.78
CA ALA A 630 -34.26 -24.86 11.64
C ALA A 630 -34.99 -26.24 11.60
N ILE A 631 -34.21 -27.33 11.54
CA ILE A 631 -34.79 -28.72 11.53
C ILE A 631 -35.44 -29.09 12.85
N SER A 632 -35.14 -28.38 13.96
CA SER A 632 -35.80 -28.46 15.25
C SER A 632 -35.52 -27.17 16.06
N ASP A 633 -36.33 -26.93 17.11
CA ASP A 633 -36.27 -25.73 17.94
C ASP A 633 -34.88 -25.52 18.59
N GLN A 634 -34.17 -26.60 18.92
CA GLN A 634 -32.80 -26.51 19.46
C GLN A 634 -31.76 -25.93 18.50
N TYR A 635 -32.05 -25.85 17.20
CA TYR A 635 -31.15 -25.36 16.16
C TYR A 635 -31.54 -24.01 15.58
N GLN A 636 -32.45 -23.27 16.21
CA GLN A 636 -32.86 -21.92 15.80
C GLN A 636 -31.65 -20.95 15.74
N THR A 637 -30.62 -21.19 16.56
CA THR A 637 -29.38 -20.38 16.58
C THR A 637 -28.47 -20.61 15.38
N GLU A 638 -28.74 -21.65 14.60
CA GLU A 638 -27.98 -22.02 13.40
C GLU A 638 -28.55 -21.36 12.13
N CYS A 639 -29.60 -20.54 12.28
CA CYS A 639 -30.23 -19.77 11.21
C CYS A 639 -29.83 -18.30 11.26
N ASN A 640 -29.56 -17.70 10.11
CA ASN A 640 -29.26 -16.27 9.96
C ASN A 640 -28.23 -15.75 10.99
N THR A 641 -27.12 -16.46 11.12
CA THR A 641 -26.08 -16.20 12.11
C THR A 641 -24.71 -16.14 11.50
N GLN A 642 -23.75 -15.49 12.21
CA GLN A 642 -22.35 -15.52 11.82
C GLN A 642 -21.68 -16.77 12.40
N PHE A 643 -21.01 -17.53 11.56
CA PHE A 643 -20.25 -18.71 11.96
C PHE A 643 -18.77 -18.36 12.12
N TYR A 644 -18.03 -19.21 12.80
CA TYR A 644 -16.58 -19.12 12.75
C TYR A 644 -16.08 -19.57 11.38
N ARG A 645 -15.05 -18.90 10.89
CA ARG A 645 -14.23 -19.34 9.75
C ARG A 645 -12.78 -19.38 10.13
N THR A 646 -12.03 -20.32 9.60
CA THR A 646 -10.57 -20.31 9.67
C THR A 646 -9.98 -19.72 8.41
N GLN A 647 -8.93 -18.96 8.58
CA GLN A 647 -8.08 -18.45 7.50
C GLN A 647 -6.61 -18.61 7.91
N GLY A 648 -5.70 -18.70 6.96
CA GLY A 648 -4.28 -18.84 7.24
C GLY A 648 -3.56 -19.66 6.18
N GLY A 649 -2.30 -19.99 6.43
CA GLY A 649 -1.44 -20.68 5.49
C GLY A 649 -1.84 -22.13 5.23
N THR A 650 -1.50 -22.60 4.03
CA THR A 650 -1.73 -23.97 3.59
C THR A 650 -0.47 -24.53 2.96
N LYS A 651 -0.07 -25.73 3.41
CA LYS A 651 1.04 -26.47 2.79
C LYS A 651 0.64 -27.10 1.47
N GLY A 652 1.60 -27.21 0.54
CA GLY A 652 1.38 -27.85 -0.76
C GLY A 652 0.79 -26.93 -1.82
N LEU A 653 0.73 -25.62 -1.56
CA LEU A 653 0.40 -24.63 -2.58
C LEU A 653 1.39 -24.72 -3.74
N GLN A 654 0.87 -24.63 -4.96
CA GLN A 654 1.64 -24.58 -6.20
C GLN A 654 1.89 -23.12 -6.62
N PRO A 655 2.92 -22.82 -7.42
CA PRO A 655 3.12 -21.49 -7.95
C PRO A 655 1.94 -21.05 -8.83
N GLU A 656 1.68 -19.74 -8.84
CA GLU A 656 0.86 -19.13 -9.88
C GLU A 656 1.69 -19.01 -11.14
N GLU A 657 1.13 -19.34 -12.29
CA GLU A 657 1.81 -19.30 -13.58
C GLU A 657 1.21 -18.21 -14.46
N SER A 658 2.05 -17.54 -15.24
CA SER A 658 1.60 -16.49 -16.14
C SER A 658 2.15 -16.61 -17.56
N THR A 659 1.36 -16.08 -18.49
CA THR A 659 1.76 -15.84 -19.88
C THR A 659 1.49 -14.38 -20.22
N SER A 660 2.49 -13.69 -20.76
CA SER A 660 2.40 -12.29 -21.18
C SER A 660 2.79 -12.13 -22.64
N ILE A 661 1.99 -11.35 -23.38
CA ILE A 661 2.25 -10.90 -24.74
C ILE A 661 2.17 -9.39 -24.74
N THR A 662 3.19 -8.72 -25.29
CA THR A 662 3.16 -7.27 -25.52
C THR A 662 3.45 -6.95 -26.98
N ALA A 663 2.84 -5.89 -27.50
CA ALA A 663 3.12 -5.38 -28.85
C ALA A 663 2.91 -3.86 -28.87
N GLY A 664 3.86 -3.12 -29.36
CA GLY A 664 3.78 -1.68 -29.35
C GLY A 664 4.64 -0.99 -30.38
N PHE A 665 4.52 0.33 -30.43
CA PHE A 665 5.35 1.17 -31.26
C PHE A 665 5.75 2.47 -30.58
N VAL A 666 6.85 3.04 -31.02
CA VAL A 666 7.30 4.38 -30.63
C VAL A 666 7.54 5.17 -31.91
N VAL A 667 7.03 6.39 -31.93
CA VAL A 667 7.23 7.31 -33.07
C VAL A 667 7.68 8.68 -32.59
N GLU A 668 8.71 9.22 -33.27
CA GLU A 668 9.21 10.60 -33.12
C GLU A 668 9.01 11.37 -34.42
N PRO A 669 7.78 11.85 -34.71
CA PRO A 669 7.46 12.46 -35.99
C PRO A 669 8.23 13.78 -36.23
N ILE A 670 8.53 14.50 -35.18
CA ILE A 670 9.40 15.67 -35.13
C ILE A 670 10.31 15.58 -33.91
N LYS A 671 11.46 16.24 -33.96
CA LYS A 671 12.44 16.22 -32.88
C LYS A 671 11.80 16.60 -31.52
N ASN A 672 12.05 15.78 -30.50
CA ASN A 672 11.54 15.93 -29.14
C ASN A 672 10.02 15.74 -28.96
N LEU A 673 9.27 15.27 -29.96
CA LEU A 673 7.90 14.82 -29.80
C LEU A 673 7.88 13.30 -29.94
N VAL A 674 7.74 12.60 -28.83
CA VAL A 674 7.71 11.14 -28.78
C VAL A 674 6.33 10.67 -28.36
N PHE A 675 5.74 9.77 -29.16
CA PHE A 675 4.51 9.07 -28.83
C PHE A 675 4.78 7.58 -28.81
N SER A 676 4.26 6.88 -27.79
CA SER A 676 4.26 5.41 -27.72
C SER A 676 2.90 4.86 -27.38
N ALA A 677 2.64 3.67 -27.90
CA ALA A 677 1.47 2.87 -27.56
C ALA A 677 1.89 1.40 -27.47
N ASP A 678 1.58 0.76 -26.33
CA ASP A 678 1.94 -0.61 -26.03
C ASP A 678 0.71 -1.40 -25.58
N TYR A 679 0.27 -2.33 -26.40
CA TYR A 679 -0.74 -3.32 -26.07
C TYR A 679 -0.13 -4.41 -25.21
N TYR A 680 -0.87 -4.84 -24.19
CA TYR A 680 -0.53 -6.00 -23.35
C TYR A 680 -1.69 -6.98 -23.26
N ASN A 681 -1.35 -8.26 -23.10
CA ASN A 681 -2.27 -9.35 -22.80
C ASN A 681 -1.57 -10.28 -21.81
N ILE A 682 -2.09 -10.36 -20.59
CA ILE A 682 -1.53 -11.16 -19.51
C ILE A 682 -2.60 -12.12 -19.02
N LYS A 683 -2.24 -13.39 -18.87
CA LYS A 683 -3.05 -14.44 -18.25
C LYS A 683 -2.27 -14.99 -17.07
N ILE A 684 -2.96 -15.17 -15.93
CA ILE A 684 -2.44 -15.82 -14.73
C ILE A 684 -3.38 -16.97 -14.41
N ASP A 685 -2.84 -18.13 -14.13
CA ASP A 685 -3.56 -19.32 -13.72
C ASP A 685 -3.12 -19.77 -12.31
N GLY A 686 -4.02 -20.37 -11.56
CA GLY A 686 -3.72 -20.96 -10.25
C GLY A 686 -3.51 -19.93 -9.14
N LEU A 687 -4.27 -18.83 -9.14
CA LEU A 687 -4.19 -17.79 -8.11
C LEU A 687 -4.24 -18.36 -6.70
N ILE A 688 -3.31 -17.95 -5.84
CA ILE A 688 -3.31 -18.31 -4.42
C ILE A 688 -4.21 -17.33 -3.69
N ASN A 689 -5.39 -17.81 -3.28
CA ASN A 689 -6.38 -17.02 -2.54
C ASN A 689 -7.21 -17.91 -1.62
N SER A 690 -7.99 -17.31 -0.72
CA SER A 690 -8.97 -17.99 0.11
C SER A 690 -10.29 -18.17 -0.63
N ILE A 691 -10.98 -19.29 -0.38
CA ILE A 691 -12.35 -19.46 -0.88
C ILE A 691 -13.25 -18.56 -0.05
N GLY A 692 -13.99 -17.67 -0.71
CA GLY A 692 -14.93 -16.76 -0.08
C GLY A 692 -16.04 -17.50 0.66
N GLU A 693 -16.47 -17.00 1.81
CA GLU A 693 -17.55 -17.63 2.60
C GLU A 693 -18.87 -17.70 1.82
N ALA A 694 -19.17 -16.69 0.99
CA ALA A 694 -20.35 -16.70 0.14
C ALA A 694 -20.36 -17.86 -0.86
N MET A 695 -19.20 -18.23 -1.39
CA MET A 695 -19.05 -19.41 -2.27
C MET A 695 -19.27 -20.72 -1.50
N ILE A 696 -18.69 -20.82 -0.30
CA ILE A 696 -18.81 -22.02 0.55
C ILE A 696 -20.27 -22.27 0.91
N PHE A 697 -20.98 -21.24 1.38
CA PHE A 697 -22.39 -21.33 1.74
C PHE A 697 -23.32 -21.37 0.53
N GLY A 698 -22.91 -20.84 -0.63
CA GLY A 698 -23.69 -20.85 -1.88
C GLY A 698 -23.79 -22.23 -2.54
N ASP A 699 -22.79 -23.09 -2.34
CA ASP A 699 -22.80 -24.48 -2.83
C ASP A 699 -22.30 -25.46 -1.75
N PRO A 700 -23.12 -25.75 -0.72
CA PRO A 700 -22.71 -26.61 0.39
C PRO A 700 -22.41 -28.07 -0.04
N GLY A 701 -22.96 -28.50 -1.16
CA GLY A 701 -22.69 -29.85 -1.70
C GLY A 701 -21.27 -29.96 -2.24
N LYS A 702 -20.84 -28.95 -3.00
CA LYS A 702 -19.48 -28.89 -3.55
C LYS A 702 -18.42 -28.67 -2.48
N TYR A 703 -18.71 -27.84 -1.49
CA TYR A 703 -17.78 -27.47 -0.43
C TYR A 703 -18.06 -28.21 0.90
N ALA A 704 -18.68 -29.42 0.85
CA ALA A 704 -19.04 -30.16 2.04
C ALA A 704 -17.87 -30.43 2.99
N ASP A 705 -16.66 -30.62 2.44
CA ASP A 705 -15.40 -30.80 3.17
C ASP A 705 -14.92 -29.54 3.92
N ARG A 706 -15.48 -28.36 3.57
CA ARG A 706 -15.16 -27.10 4.23
C ARG A 706 -15.99 -26.82 5.47
N PHE A 707 -17.09 -27.51 5.69
CA PHE A 707 -17.94 -27.40 6.86
C PHE A 707 -17.45 -28.33 7.97
N ILE A 708 -16.69 -27.84 8.90
CA ILE A 708 -16.15 -28.62 10.01
C ILE A 708 -17.15 -28.61 11.16
N ARG A 709 -17.63 -29.82 11.52
CA ARG A 709 -18.69 -30.02 12.50
C ARG A 709 -18.18 -30.70 13.76
N GLY A 710 -18.74 -30.31 14.91
CA GLY A 710 -18.53 -30.98 16.18
C GLY A 710 -19.28 -32.31 16.30
N ALA A 711 -19.03 -33.00 17.37
CA ALA A 711 -19.70 -34.29 17.68
C ALA A 711 -21.23 -34.17 17.86
N ASP A 712 -21.72 -32.95 18.16
CA ASP A 712 -23.14 -32.62 18.27
C ASP A 712 -23.79 -32.26 16.91
N GLY A 713 -23.03 -32.34 15.82
CA GLY A 713 -23.46 -31.99 14.46
C GLY A 713 -23.48 -30.50 14.15
N ARG A 714 -23.25 -29.62 15.13
CA ARG A 714 -23.19 -28.15 14.90
C ARG A 714 -21.94 -27.79 14.14
N LEU A 715 -22.03 -26.70 13.37
CA LEU A 715 -20.89 -26.13 12.66
C LEU A 715 -19.91 -25.47 13.64
N GLU A 716 -18.72 -26.03 13.78
CA GLU A 716 -17.64 -25.41 14.57
C GLU A 716 -16.99 -24.27 13.82
N TYR A 717 -16.73 -24.43 12.53
CA TYR A 717 -16.22 -23.41 11.64
C TYR A 717 -16.26 -23.86 10.18
N ILE A 718 -16.14 -22.91 9.26
CA ILE A 718 -15.84 -23.16 7.86
C ILE A 718 -14.34 -22.99 7.59
N ASN A 719 -13.76 -23.89 6.79
CA ASN A 719 -12.37 -23.81 6.41
C ASN A 719 -12.21 -22.96 5.14
N SER A 720 -11.74 -21.73 5.30
CA SER A 720 -11.45 -20.76 4.22
C SER A 720 -9.95 -20.52 4.04
N ALA A 721 -9.12 -21.54 4.30
CA ALA A 721 -7.67 -21.46 4.13
C ALA A 721 -7.27 -21.31 2.65
N LEU A 722 -6.06 -20.74 2.41
CA LEU A 722 -5.52 -20.49 1.08
C LEU A 722 -5.50 -21.76 0.21
N THR A 723 -5.78 -21.59 -1.07
CA THR A 723 -5.71 -22.67 -2.08
C THR A 723 -5.39 -22.08 -3.46
N ASN A 724 -4.91 -22.91 -4.40
CA ASN A 724 -4.79 -22.49 -5.79
C ASN A 724 -6.18 -22.46 -6.44
N MET A 725 -6.64 -21.30 -6.82
CA MET A 725 -7.97 -21.04 -7.38
C MET A 725 -7.95 -20.95 -8.92
N GLY A 726 -8.84 -20.20 -9.50
CA GLY A 726 -8.95 -19.97 -10.94
C GLY A 726 -7.82 -19.10 -11.51
N GLY A 727 -8.15 -17.95 -12.10
CA GLY A 727 -7.16 -17.12 -12.73
C GLY A 727 -7.64 -15.72 -13.06
N VAL A 728 -6.73 -14.91 -13.62
CA VAL A 728 -6.99 -13.56 -14.14
C VAL A 728 -6.51 -13.44 -15.58
N LYS A 729 -7.29 -12.74 -16.40
CA LYS A 729 -6.90 -12.30 -17.76
C LYS A 729 -7.07 -10.81 -17.86
N THR A 730 -6.00 -10.09 -18.19
CA THR A 730 -6.06 -8.65 -18.43
C THR A 730 -5.48 -8.27 -19.77
N GLN A 731 -6.13 -7.33 -20.45
CA GLN A 731 -5.70 -6.78 -21.72
C GLN A 731 -5.88 -5.26 -21.69
N GLY A 732 -4.93 -4.54 -22.26
CA GLY A 732 -5.04 -3.08 -22.30
C GLY A 732 -3.98 -2.44 -23.18
N VAL A 733 -3.97 -1.12 -23.17
CA VAL A 733 -3.01 -0.29 -23.91
C VAL A 733 -2.44 0.77 -22.98
N ASP A 734 -1.11 0.81 -22.88
CA ASP A 734 -0.39 1.89 -22.23
C ASP A 734 0.01 2.93 -23.29
N LEU A 735 -0.29 4.20 -23.03
CA LEU A 735 -0.07 5.32 -23.93
C LEU A 735 0.85 6.34 -23.28
N ALA A 736 1.85 6.84 -23.99
CA ALA A 736 2.66 7.97 -23.54
C ALA A 736 2.92 8.95 -24.67
N LEU A 737 2.81 10.25 -24.38
CA LEU A 737 3.20 11.33 -25.25
C LEU A 737 4.10 12.29 -24.48
N ASN A 738 5.25 12.63 -25.03
CA ASN A 738 6.17 13.60 -24.46
C ASN A 738 6.62 14.58 -25.53
N TYR A 739 6.57 15.86 -25.21
CA TYR A 739 7.09 16.93 -26.05
C TYR A 739 7.92 17.91 -25.23
N ILE A 740 9.06 18.30 -25.76
CA ILE A 740 9.91 19.36 -25.18
C ILE A 740 10.23 20.38 -26.26
N SER A 741 9.76 21.61 -26.09
CA SER A 741 10.04 22.70 -27.03
C SER A 741 11.52 23.05 -27.08
N PRO A 742 12.02 23.61 -28.18
CA PRO A 742 13.26 24.37 -28.17
C PRO A 742 13.16 25.51 -27.14
N MET A 743 14.33 26.05 -26.72
CA MET A 743 14.35 27.25 -25.90
C MET A 743 13.85 28.44 -26.71
N THR A 744 12.89 29.16 -26.14
CA THR A 744 12.29 30.36 -26.74
C THR A 744 12.64 31.59 -25.88
N THR A 745 12.29 32.80 -26.34
CA THR A 745 12.43 34.04 -25.56
C THR A 745 11.60 34.05 -24.28
N THR A 746 10.57 33.22 -24.19
CA THR A 746 9.70 33.08 -23.00
C THR A 746 9.99 31.82 -22.20
N GLY A 747 11.06 31.09 -22.55
CA GLY A 747 11.48 29.87 -21.88
C GLY A 747 11.27 28.59 -22.69
N ARG A 748 11.44 27.47 -22.05
CA ARG A 748 11.21 26.13 -22.59
C ARG A 748 9.93 25.54 -22.01
N PHE A 749 9.11 24.96 -22.86
CA PHE A 749 7.89 24.26 -22.49
C PHE A 749 8.06 22.75 -22.66
N GLY A 750 7.52 21.99 -21.71
CA GLY A 750 7.41 20.55 -21.79
C GLY A 750 5.95 20.13 -21.59
N PHE A 751 5.49 19.17 -22.36
CA PHE A 751 4.18 18.53 -22.18
C PHE A 751 4.38 17.02 -22.10
N GLY A 752 3.77 16.39 -21.10
CA GLY A 752 3.79 14.94 -20.94
C GLY A 752 2.39 14.41 -20.58
N ILE A 753 2.05 13.25 -21.11
CA ILE A 753 0.90 12.47 -20.67
C ILE A 753 1.29 11.00 -20.67
N ASP A 754 1.01 10.30 -19.57
CA ASP A 754 1.13 8.86 -19.41
C ASP A 754 -0.25 8.32 -19.02
N GLY A 755 -0.81 7.40 -19.79
CA GLY A 755 -2.14 6.85 -19.59
C GLY A 755 -2.18 5.34 -19.79
N SER A 756 -3.06 4.68 -19.05
CA SER A 756 -3.31 3.24 -19.18
C SER A 756 -4.81 3.00 -19.39
N TYR A 757 -5.15 2.25 -20.45
CA TYR A 757 -6.51 1.88 -20.79
C TYR A 757 -6.67 0.37 -20.67
N VAL A 758 -7.53 -0.09 -19.76
CA VAL A 758 -7.87 -1.49 -19.57
C VAL A 758 -9.02 -1.84 -20.51
N ILE A 759 -8.74 -2.67 -21.51
CA ILE A 759 -9.74 -3.17 -22.47
C ILE A 759 -10.59 -4.25 -21.80
N LYS A 760 -9.91 -5.18 -21.13
CA LYS A 760 -10.49 -6.37 -20.53
C LYS A 760 -9.77 -6.71 -19.23
N TYR A 761 -10.54 -7.07 -18.22
CA TYR A 761 -10.06 -7.66 -16.97
C TYR A 761 -11.09 -8.68 -16.53
N ASP A 762 -10.76 -9.96 -16.68
CA ASP A 762 -11.65 -11.05 -16.30
C ASP A 762 -11.00 -11.87 -15.19
N ARG A 763 -11.80 -12.28 -14.24
CA ARG A 763 -11.42 -13.15 -13.15
C ARG A 763 -12.21 -14.44 -13.21
N GLN A 764 -11.57 -15.51 -12.86
CA GLN A 764 -12.15 -16.82 -12.67
C GLN A 764 -11.91 -17.22 -11.22
N GLU A 765 -12.97 -17.34 -10.44
CA GLU A 765 -12.87 -17.65 -9.01
C GLU A 765 -12.33 -19.05 -8.78
N GLU A 766 -12.71 -19.99 -9.61
CA GLU A 766 -12.31 -21.39 -9.50
C GLU A 766 -11.79 -21.95 -10.80
N LYS A 767 -10.86 -22.88 -10.72
CA LYS A 767 -10.33 -23.58 -11.89
C LYS A 767 -11.45 -24.27 -12.67
N GLY A 768 -11.64 -23.85 -13.93
CA GLY A 768 -12.70 -24.36 -14.81
C GLY A 768 -14.06 -23.67 -14.63
N GLY A 769 -14.21 -22.72 -13.73
CA GLY A 769 -15.43 -21.91 -13.55
C GLY A 769 -15.61 -20.88 -14.67
N THR A 770 -16.65 -20.04 -14.54
CA THR A 770 -16.92 -18.94 -15.45
C THR A 770 -15.90 -17.80 -15.31
N TRP A 771 -15.66 -17.09 -16.41
CA TRP A 771 -14.85 -15.86 -16.41
C TRP A 771 -15.80 -14.66 -16.29
N GLU A 772 -15.61 -13.85 -15.26
CA GLU A 772 -16.41 -12.64 -15.00
C GLU A 772 -15.58 -11.40 -15.29
N GLY A 773 -16.20 -10.37 -15.87
CA GLY A 773 -15.53 -9.17 -16.34
C GLY A 773 -15.60 -8.03 -15.34
N TYR A 774 -14.46 -7.45 -14.95
CA TYR A 774 -14.35 -6.36 -13.97
C TYR A 774 -13.71 -5.09 -14.53
N ALA A 775 -13.45 -5.01 -15.83
CA ALA A 775 -12.87 -3.79 -16.41
C ALA A 775 -13.85 -2.61 -16.28
N GLY A 776 -13.53 -1.63 -15.45
CA GLY A 776 -14.40 -0.51 -15.11
C GLY A 776 -15.45 -0.85 -14.05
N ALA A 777 -15.20 -1.87 -13.23
CA ALA A 777 -16.02 -2.31 -12.11
C ALA A 777 -15.16 -2.64 -10.88
N TYR A 778 -15.82 -2.77 -9.73
CA TYR A 778 -15.18 -3.16 -8.48
C TYR A 778 -14.81 -4.64 -8.48
N ASP A 779 -13.57 -4.97 -8.11
CA ASP A 779 -13.02 -6.33 -7.94
C ASP A 779 -12.06 -6.39 -6.74
N ASP A 780 -12.29 -5.58 -5.73
CA ASP A 780 -11.46 -5.49 -4.53
C ASP A 780 -9.93 -5.52 -4.77
N PRO A 781 -9.34 -4.45 -5.34
CA PRO A 781 -9.93 -3.13 -5.64
C PRO A 781 -10.61 -3.03 -7.01
N ALA A 782 -11.28 -1.89 -7.25
CA ALA A 782 -11.84 -1.58 -8.57
C ALA A 782 -10.77 -1.54 -9.66
N ILE A 783 -11.10 -2.00 -10.85
CA ILE A 783 -10.22 -1.96 -12.02
C ILE A 783 -10.63 -0.77 -12.90
N LEU A 784 -9.87 0.32 -12.81
CA LEU A 784 -10.16 1.52 -13.58
C LEU A 784 -9.96 1.29 -15.07
N ARG A 785 -10.97 1.62 -15.87
CA ARG A 785 -10.85 1.47 -17.31
C ARG A 785 -9.87 2.46 -17.94
N TRP A 786 -9.72 3.66 -17.35
CA TRP A 786 -8.77 4.67 -17.79
C TRP A 786 -8.19 5.45 -16.60
N LYS A 787 -6.89 5.57 -16.56
CA LYS A 787 -6.16 6.45 -15.66
C LYS A 787 -5.07 7.16 -16.45
N HIS A 788 -4.87 8.47 -16.22
CA HIS A 788 -3.72 9.17 -16.78
C HIS A 788 -3.19 10.25 -15.83
N VAL A 789 -1.92 10.57 -16.04
CA VAL A 789 -1.25 11.73 -15.46
C VAL A 789 -0.72 12.58 -16.62
N ALA A 790 -1.14 13.84 -16.66
CA ALA A 790 -0.68 14.81 -17.63
C ALA A 790 0.05 15.95 -16.93
N ASN A 791 1.13 16.45 -17.51
CA ASN A 791 1.88 17.55 -16.96
C ASN A 791 2.27 18.56 -18.03
N LEU A 792 2.26 19.83 -17.64
CA LEU A 792 2.79 20.97 -18.40
C LEU A 792 3.92 21.58 -17.59
N ASN A 793 5.11 21.58 -18.16
CA ASN A 793 6.31 22.10 -17.55
C ASN A 793 6.75 23.39 -18.26
N TRP A 794 7.13 24.39 -17.49
CA TRP A 794 7.75 25.61 -18.00
C TRP A 794 9.05 25.89 -17.25
N SER A 795 10.10 26.25 -17.97
CA SER A 795 11.37 26.63 -17.37
C SER A 795 11.95 27.87 -18.09
N TYR A 796 12.31 28.86 -17.30
CA TYR A 796 12.94 30.08 -17.79
C TYR A 796 13.89 30.64 -16.72
N GLU A 797 15.16 30.81 -17.06
CA GLU A 797 16.19 31.20 -16.13
C GLU A 797 16.17 30.34 -14.85
N ASP A 798 16.05 30.98 -13.70
CA ASP A 798 16.00 30.29 -12.40
C ASP A 798 14.63 29.73 -12.01
N TRP A 799 13.61 29.95 -12.82
CA TRP A 799 12.25 29.52 -12.56
C TRP A 799 11.91 28.21 -13.27
N LYS A 800 11.24 27.34 -12.56
CA LYS A 800 10.57 26.17 -13.13
C LYS A 800 9.17 26.09 -12.55
N MET A 801 8.17 25.85 -13.40
CA MET A 801 6.79 25.64 -12.99
C MET A 801 6.27 24.33 -13.58
N VAL A 802 5.44 23.64 -12.81
CA VAL A 802 4.75 22.42 -13.22
C VAL A 802 3.27 22.59 -12.92
N PHE A 803 2.45 22.35 -13.90
CA PHE A 803 1.02 22.14 -13.75
C PHE A 803 0.71 20.69 -14.11
N GLU A 804 -0.01 19.99 -13.23
CA GLU A 804 -0.28 18.57 -13.35
C GLU A 804 -1.77 18.28 -13.20
N GLN A 805 -2.24 17.32 -13.98
CA GLN A 805 -3.58 16.73 -13.89
C GLN A 805 -3.43 15.23 -13.64
N GLU A 806 -4.14 14.72 -12.64
CA GLU A 806 -4.35 13.29 -12.41
C GLU A 806 -5.81 12.98 -12.65
N PHE A 807 -6.10 12.01 -13.52
CA PHE A 807 -7.46 11.63 -13.88
C PHE A 807 -7.70 10.14 -13.63
N TYR A 808 -8.80 9.87 -12.96
CA TYR A 808 -9.28 8.53 -12.63
C TYR A 808 -10.71 8.38 -13.17
N ARG A 809 -10.91 7.47 -14.13
CA ARG A 809 -12.24 7.19 -14.69
C ARG A 809 -13.10 6.51 -13.65
N GLY A 810 -14.36 6.95 -13.52
CA GLY A 810 -15.36 6.31 -12.68
C GLY A 810 -15.67 4.87 -13.10
N TYR A 811 -16.21 4.09 -12.18
CA TYR A 811 -16.44 2.65 -12.34
C TYR A 811 -17.78 2.21 -11.74
N GLU A 812 -18.23 1.00 -12.05
CA GLU A 812 -19.35 0.35 -11.38
C GLU A 812 -18.94 -0.01 -9.96
N ASP A 813 -19.72 0.43 -8.97
CA ASP A 813 -19.40 0.32 -7.57
C ASP A 813 -19.60 -1.10 -7.04
N GLN A 814 -19.24 -1.32 -5.77
CA GLN A 814 -19.49 -2.57 -5.09
C GLN A 814 -21.00 -2.74 -4.90
N ASN A 815 -21.57 -3.78 -5.50
CA ASN A 815 -22.99 -4.09 -5.37
C ASN A 815 -23.23 -4.95 -4.13
N ALA A 816 -22.96 -4.40 -2.96
CA ALA A 816 -22.95 -5.14 -1.68
C ALA A 816 -24.20 -4.93 -0.83
N THR A 817 -25.13 -4.05 -1.25
CA THR A 817 -26.28 -3.68 -0.43
C THR A 817 -27.44 -4.69 -0.50
N GLY A 818 -27.49 -5.50 -1.56
CA GLY A 818 -28.62 -6.40 -1.85
C GLY A 818 -29.94 -5.70 -2.19
N ASP A 819 -29.91 -4.39 -2.44
CA ASP A 819 -31.05 -3.58 -2.88
C ASP A 819 -30.78 -3.08 -4.31
N GLU A 820 -31.56 -3.52 -5.28
CA GLU A 820 -31.42 -3.16 -6.70
C GLU A 820 -31.30 -1.66 -6.95
N LYS A 821 -31.86 -0.83 -6.08
CA LYS A 821 -31.76 0.63 -6.18
C LYS A 821 -30.34 1.15 -6.01
N TYR A 822 -29.54 0.50 -5.18
CA TYR A 822 -28.16 0.89 -4.85
C TYR A 822 -27.12 0.03 -5.55
N ASP A 823 -27.51 -1.18 -5.99
CA ASP A 823 -26.63 -2.13 -6.66
C ASP A 823 -26.26 -1.73 -8.11
N GLN A 824 -26.81 -0.62 -8.60
CA GLN A 824 -26.45 -0.01 -9.87
C GLN A 824 -25.68 1.31 -9.70
N HIS A 825 -25.18 1.59 -8.50
CA HIS A 825 -24.42 2.80 -8.23
C HIS A 825 -23.11 2.81 -9.06
N ARG A 826 -22.74 4.00 -9.55
CA ARG A 826 -21.49 4.24 -10.26
C ARG A 826 -20.71 5.33 -9.56
N VAL A 827 -19.45 5.05 -9.27
CA VAL A 827 -18.51 6.06 -8.82
C VAL A 827 -18.21 7.01 -9.98
N SER A 828 -18.27 8.31 -9.72
CA SER A 828 -17.99 9.34 -10.73
C SER A 828 -16.50 9.42 -11.06
N ASP A 829 -16.18 10.07 -12.21
CA ASP A 829 -14.80 10.42 -12.55
C ASP A 829 -14.19 11.31 -11.44
N TYR A 830 -12.91 11.09 -11.12
CA TYR A 830 -12.18 11.87 -10.15
C TYR A 830 -10.96 12.53 -10.80
N THR A 831 -10.79 13.82 -10.59
CA THR A 831 -9.71 14.61 -11.21
C THR A 831 -9.06 15.51 -10.18
N LEU A 832 -7.74 15.44 -10.09
CA LEU A 832 -6.93 16.33 -9.29
C LEU A 832 -6.08 17.24 -10.19
N TYR A 833 -5.95 18.49 -9.79
CA TYR A 833 -5.05 19.47 -10.42
C TYR A 833 -4.07 19.99 -9.40
N ASN A 834 -2.79 19.98 -9.75
CA ASN A 834 -1.68 20.39 -8.90
C ASN A 834 -0.87 21.47 -9.62
N ILE A 835 -0.34 22.45 -8.86
CA ILE A 835 0.59 23.43 -9.37
C ILE A 835 1.77 23.58 -8.43
N SER A 836 2.96 23.73 -9.00
CA SER A 836 4.18 23.99 -8.23
C SER A 836 5.12 24.91 -8.97
N GLY A 837 5.92 25.65 -8.22
CA GLY A 837 6.97 26.51 -8.72
C GLY A 837 8.26 26.34 -7.93
N THR A 838 9.37 26.21 -8.64
CA THR A 838 10.73 26.12 -8.07
C THR A 838 11.54 27.33 -8.49
N TYR A 839 12.21 27.99 -7.53
CA TYR A 839 13.13 29.10 -7.75
C TYR A 839 14.54 28.74 -7.30
N LYS A 840 15.53 28.97 -8.18
CA LYS A 840 16.96 28.64 -7.99
C LYS A 840 17.90 29.85 -8.00
N GLY A 841 17.36 31.09 -8.09
CA GLY A 841 18.14 32.30 -8.18
C GLY A 841 18.84 32.72 -6.88
N PHE A 842 18.57 32.04 -5.76
CA PHE A 842 19.36 32.26 -4.56
C PHE A 842 20.64 31.42 -4.58
N LYS A 843 21.73 32.00 -4.12
CA LYS A 843 22.99 31.28 -3.97
C LYS A 843 22.78 30.12 -2.96
N ASN A 844 23.04 28.91 -3.39
CA ASN A 844 22.98 27.70 -2.55
C ASN A 844 21.58 27.32 -2.02
N LEU A 845 20.51 28.05 -2.32
CA LEU A 845 19.18 27.76 -1.84
C LEU A 845 18.20 27.57 -3.00
N GLU A 846 17.57 26.42 -3.05
CA GLU A 846 16.46 26.10 -3.95
C GLU A 846 15.16 26.11 -3.15
N LEU A 847 14.15 26.85 -3.59
CA LEU A 847 12.84 26.91 -2.97
C LEU A 847 11.79 26.34 -3.93
N THR A 848 10.99 25.41 -3.45
CA THR A 848 9.84 24.85 -4.17
C THR A 848 8.58 25.05 -3.35
N GLY A 849 7.55 25.63 -3.94
CA GLY A 849 6.25 25.78 -3.29
C GLY A 849 5.11 25.47 -4.27
N GLY A 850 3.96 25.10 -3.74
CA GLY A 850 2.83 24.75 -4.58
C GLY A 850 1.55 24.45 -3.84
N ILE A 851 0.55 24.06 -4.62
CA ILE A 851 -0.78 23.67 -4.15
C ILE A 851 -1.14 22.35 -4.81
N LYS A 852 -1.39 21.32 -4.01
CA LYS A 852 -2.00 20.04 -4.45
C LYS A 852 -3.51 20.17 -4.34
N ASN A 853 -4.24 19.55 -5.26
CA ASN A 853 -5.70 19.61 -5.34
C ASN A 853 -6.24 21.05 -5.31
N ILE A 854 -5.85 21.86 -6.29
CA ILE A 854 -6.14 23.31 -6.37
C ILE A 854 -7.63 23.61 -6.21
N PHE A 855 -8.49 22.75 -6.76
CA PHE A 855 -9.94 22.95 -6.76
C PHE A 855 -10.65 22.31 -5.56
N ASP A 856 -9.88 21.76 -4.58
CA ASP A 856 -10.42 21.10 -3.39
C ASP A 856 -11.48 20.03 -3.73
N ALA A 857 -11.17 19.20 -4.76
CA ALA A 857 -12.03 18.13 -5.19
C ALA A 857 -12.20 17.10 -4.06
N ASP A 858 -13.43 16.88 -3.63
CA ASP A 858 -13.78 15.82 -2.69
C ASP A 858 -13.62 14.43 -3.35
N PRO A 859 -13.31 13.37 -2.59
CA PRO A 859 -13.43 11.99 -3.04
C PRO A 859 -14.78 11.71 -3.71
N ALA A 860 -14.75 10.92 -4.78
CA ALA A 860 -15.98 10.45 -5.42
C ALA A 860 -16.74 9.51 -4.47
N ALA A 861 -18.07 9.70 -4.38
CA ALA A 861 -18.90 8.87 -3.52
C ALA A 861 -18.92 7.42 -4.00
N SER A 862 -18.78 6.47 -3.06
CA SER A 862 -18.79 5.03 -3.30
C SER A 862 -19.52 4.33 -2.17
N ASN A 863 -20.21 3.22 -2.49
CA ASN A 863 -20.84 2.34 -1.51
C ASN A 863 -19.90 1.21 -1.06
N VAL A 864 -18.62 1.29 -1.40
CA VAL A 864 -17.61 0.33 -0.94
C VAL A 864 -17.53 0.28 0.59
N LEU A 865 -17.44 -0.93 1.12
CA LEU A 865 -17.32 -1.23 2.55
C LEU A 865 -15.92 -1.78 2.80
N ASP A 866 -14.89 -0.93 2.73
CA ASP A 866 -13.50 -1.35 2.89
C ASP A 866 -12.91 -0.87 4.21
N ASN A 867 -12.43 -1.80 5.03
CA ASN A 867 -11.65 -1.53 6.25
C ASN A 867 -12.23 -0.44 7.16
N PHE A 868 -13.54 -0.42 7.34
CA PHE A 868 -14.28 0.61 8.12
C PHE A 868 -14.27 2.01 7.48
N GLN A 869 -13.82 2.19 6.26
CA GLN A 869 -13.93 3.44 5.52
C GLN A 869 -15.14 3.36 4.59
N TYR A 870 -16.11 4.25 4.81
CA TYR A 870 -17.36 4.28 4.05
C TYR A 870 -17.55 5.62 3.35
N GLY A 871 -18.27 5.59 2.24
CA GLY A 871 -18.66 6.78 1.50
C GLY A 871 -17.70 7.17 0.38
N TYR A 872 -16.51 6.58 0.30
CA TYR A 872 -15.54 6.77 -0.78
C TYR A 872 -14.58 5.58 -0.84
N ASP A 873 -13.92 5.36 -1.98
CA ASP A 873 -12.87 4.36 -2.10
C ASP A 873 -11.49 5.00 -1.82
N PRO A 874 -10.81 4.67 -0.69
CA PRO A 874 -9.55 5.27 -0.29
C PRO A 874 -8.38 4.90 -1.23
N ARG A 875 -8.54 3.89 -2.09
CA ARG A 875 -7.51 3.43 -3.02
C ARG A 875 -7.39 4.32 -4.25
N TYR A 876 -8.43 5.09 -4.58
CA TYR A 876 -8.48 5.94 -5.78
C TYR A 876 -8.81 7.39 -5.49
N SER A 877 -9.04 7.76 -4.23
CA SER A 877 -9.44 9.11 -3.85
C SER A 877 -8.59 9.64 -2.70
N ASP A 878 -8.00 10.82 -2.88
CA ASP A 878 -7.25 11.51 -1.83
C ASP A 878 -8.19 12.33 -0.95
N ILE A 879 -8.35 11.92 0.31
CA ILE A 879 -9.17 12.61 1.29
C ILE A 879 -8.46 13.77 1.97
N THR A 880 -7.20 14.02 1.65
CA THR A 880 -6.41 15.12 2.26
C THR A 880 -7.00 16.48 1.92
N GLY A 881 -7.55 16.66 0.71
CA GLY A 881 -8.11 17.93 0.22
C GLY A 881 -7.02 18.87 -0.28
N ARG A 882 -7.36 20.16 -0.48
CA ARG A 882 -6.41 21.19 -0.90
C ARG A 882 -5.26 21.32 0.10
N THR A 883 -4.02 21.18 -0.40
CA THR A 883 -2.83 21.16 0.43
C THR A 883 -1.80 22.13 -0.11
N TYR A 884 -1.35 23.07 0.73
CA TYR A 884 -0.25 23.98 0.46
C TYR A 884 1.06 23.36 0.90
N PHE A 885 2.12 23.52 0.10
CA PHE A 885 3.43 23.02 0.51
C PHE A 885 4.55 24.02 0.20
N LEU A 886 5.59 23.95 1.02
CA LEU A 886 6.83 24.69 0.83
C LEU A 886 8.01 23.76 1.19
N ARG A 887 9.02 23.71 0.32
CA ARG A 887 10.24 22.95 0.51
C ARG A 887 11.45 23.85 0.22
N GLY A 888 12.44 23.83 1.10
CA GLY A 888 13.73 24.47 0.92
C GLY A 888 14.84 23.42 0.85
N THR A 889 15.76 23.55 -0.10
CA THR A 889 16.98 22.74 -0.18
C THR A 889 18.18 23.68 -0.19
N TYR A 890 19.01 23.57 0.84
CA TYR A 890 20.26 24.34 0.95
C TYR A 890 21.44 23.42 0.61
N LYS A 891 22.32 23.88 -0.29
CA LYS A 891 23.54 23.19 -0.75
C LYS A 891 24.75 23.90 -0.19
N PHE A 892 25.62 23.18 0.49
CA PHE A 892 26.87 23.69 1.08
C PHE A 892 28.02 23.59 0.10
#